data_90608353563997511e461575a075225b
#
_entry.id   90608353563997511e461575a075225b
#
_cell.length_a   1.000
_cell.length_b   1.000
_cell.length_c   1.000
_cell.angle_alpha   90.00
_cell.angle_beta   90.00
_cell.angle_gamma   90.00
#
_symmetry.space_group_name_H-M   'P 1'
#
loop_
_entity.id
_entity.type
_entity.pdbx_description
1 polymer ?
#
loop_
_entity_poly.entity_id
_entity_poly.type
_entity_poly.pdbx_seq_one_letter_code
_entity_poly.pdbx_strand_id
1 'polypeptide(L)'
;MGEEDPELVESVCENSKRYTALFADAVHELLPEYREREVVAKDALDVYIEHRLMMETRGRDPADTRDSRNQYPAELMRRFEVYFRPPSTSKPKVVRDVKADSIGKLVTVRGIVTRATEVKPMMAVATYTCDQCGAETYQPIASPSFMPLIMCPSQECVTNKSGGRLYLQTRGSKFIKFQELRIQEHSDQVPVGNIPRSMTVYARGENTRVAQPGDHVAVTGIFLPLLRSGFRQAIQGLLSETYLEAHVITLMNKTEDDELGTEDLSEEELRQITEEDFYEKLAGSIAPEIYGHEDVKKALLLLLVGGVEQAPRGMKIRGNINICLMGDPGVAKSQLLSYIDRLAPRSQYTTGRGSSGVGLTAAVMRDPVTGEMTLEGGALVLADLGVCCIDEFDKMADADRTAIHEVMEQQTISIAKAGIMTSLNARCSILAAANPAYGRYNPRKSIEQNIQLPAALLSRFDLLWLIQDKPDTDNDLRLAQHITYVHQHSKQPPTHFTPIDMKLMRRYLSKCKKRQPVVPDTLADYITAAYVEMRKEARVSKDTTFTSARTLLSILRLSTALARLRMVDMVEKEDVNEAMRLMEMSKDSLQAEKSSNTRTQRPADVIFSLVRELAGESGKVKAVRIAEAEQKCVSRGFTPAQFKAALDEYEELNVWQVNQGRTRITFI
;
A
#
# COMPACT_ATOMS: atom_id res chain seq x y z
N MET A 1 31.14 -17.81 14.66
CA MET A 1 32.27 -17.77 13.71
C MET A 1 33.03 -16.45 13.76
N GLY A 2 32.38 -15.27 13.62
CA GLY A 2 33.11 -13.99 13.56
C GLY A 2 33.84 -13.59 14.82
N GLU A 3 33.44 -14.10 15.96
CA GLU A 3 34.10 -13.86 17.27
C GLU A 3 35.22 -14.83 17.57
N GLU A 4 35.17 -16.02 16.98
CA GLU A 4 36.13 -17.10 17.26
C GLU A 4 37.31 -17.10 16.27
N ASP A 5 37.04 -16.91 14.98
CA ASP A 5 38.06 -16.98 13.93
C ASP A 5 37.78 -15.99 12.79
N PRO A 6 38.34 -14.78 12.82
CA PRO A 6 38.15 -13.77 11.80
C PRO A 6 38.78 -14.11 10.45
N GLU A 7 39.89 -14.88 10.42
CA GLU A 7 40.55 -15.28 9.18
C GLU A 7 39.69 -16.27 8.39
N LEU A 8 39.03 -17.17 9.10
CA LEU A 8 38.08 -18.09 8.49
C LEU A 8 36.89 -17.36 7.86
N VAL A 9 36.36 -16.33 8.53
CA VAL A 9 35.24 -15.52 8.00
C VAL A 9 35.65 -14.81 6.71
N GLU A 10 36.83 -14.24 6.65
CA GLU A 10 37.35 -13.59 5.45
C GLU A 10 37.49 -14.59 4.30
N SER A 11 38.08 -15.75 4.58
CA SER A 11 38.21 -16.85 3.59
C SER A 11 36.86 -17.35 3.09
N VAL A 12 35.85 -17.48 3.95
CA VAL A 12 34.48 -17.84 3.58
C VAL A 12 33.84 -16.77 2.70
N CYS A 13 34.03 -15.50 3.01
CA CYS A 13 33.53 -14.41 2.18
C CYS A 13 34.17 -14.36 0.80
N GLU A 14 35.43 -14.75 0.68
CA GLU A 14 36.14 -14.73 -0.61
C GLU A 14 35.77 -15.90 -1.52
N ASN A 15 35.55 -17.10 -0.97
CA ASN A 15 35.23 -18.29 -1.74
C ASN A 15 34.03 -19.06 -1.15
N SER A 16 32.90 -18.40 -1.06
CA SER A 16 31.71 -18.89 -0.37
C SER A 16 31.17 -20.21 -0.93
N LYS A 17 31.22 -20.44 -2.23
CA LYS A 17 30.67 -21.64 -2.85
C LYS A 17 31.40 -22.90 -2.42
N ARG A 18 32.73 -22.85 -2.35
CA ARG A 18 33.56 -23.97 -1.87
C ARG A 18 33.29 -24.25 -0.39
N TYR A 19 33.27 -23.22 0.42
CA TYR A 19 33.03 -23.38 1.86
C TYR A 19 31.62 -23.85 2.17
N THR A 20 30.61 -23.47 1.39
CA THR A 20 29.25 -24.01 1.54
C THR A 20 29.25 -25.53 1.40
N ALA A 21 29.94 -26.08 0.41
CA ALA A 21 30.06 -27.51 0.22
C ALA A 21 30.81 -28.18 1.38
N LEU A 22 31.94 -27.62 1.82
CA LEU A 22 32.73 -28.15 2.92
C LEU A 22 31.97 -28.15 4.26
N PHE A 23 31.27 -27.07 4.57
CA PHE A 23 30.42 -27.01 5.77
C PHE A 23 29.26 -28.00 5.70
N ALA A 24 28.66 -28.17 4.53
CA ALA A 24 27.59 -29.14 4.35
C ALA A 24 28.09 -30.58 4.56
N ASP A 25 29.30 -30.91 4.09
CA ASP A 25 29.93 -32.23 4.33
C ASP A 25 30.23 -32.44 5.81
N ALA A 26 30.83 -31.44 6.46
CA ALA A 26 31.14 -31.50 7.89
C ALA A 26 29.88 -31.67 8.75
N VAL A 27 28.82 -30.94 8.44
CA VAL A 27 27.53 -31.09 9.15
C VAL A 27 26.93 -32.45 8.91
N HIS A 28 27.04 -33.00 7.69
CA HIS A 28 26.55 -34.34 7.38
C HIS A 28 27.25 -35.43 8.19
N GLU A 29 28.54 -35.29 8.43
CA GLU A 29 29.32 -36.23 9.26
C GLU A 29 28.97 -36.13 10.75
N LEU A 30 28.78 -34.90 11.25
CA LEU A 30 28.51 -34.63 12.68
C LEU A 30 27.04 -34.85 13.06
N LEU A 31 26.09 -34.74 12.13
CA LEU A 31 24.68 -34.78 12.41
C LEU A 31 24.20 -36.05 13.14
N PRO A 32 24.71 -37.27 12.86
CA PRO A 32 24.31 -38.47 13.58
C PRO A 32 24.55 -38.41 15.08
N GLU A 33 25.60 -37.73 15.54
CA GLU A 33 25.94 -37.58 16.96
C GLU A 33 24.97 -36.66 17.74
N TYR A 34 24.35 -35.72 17.03
CA TYR A 34 23.46 -34.70 17.64
C TYR A 34 21.97 -34.97 17.40
N ARG A 35 21.62 -36.10 16.85
CA ARG A 35 20.24 -36.43 16.48
C ARG A 35 19.48 -37.00 17.67
N GLU A 36 18.78 -36.13 18.41
CA GLU A 36 17.98 -36.55 19.56
C GLU A 36 16.56 -37.07 19.17
N ARG A 37 16.07 -36.80 17.98
CA ARG A 37 14.70 -37.15 17.55
C ARG A 37 14.65 -37.76 16.17
N GLU A 38 13.87 -38.80 16.03
CA GLU A 38 13.52 -39.35 14.71
C GLU A 38 12.65 -38.34 13.94
N VAL A 39 12.93 -38.13 12.66
CA VAL A 39 12.12 -37.29 11.79
C VAL A 39 10.81 -38.02 11.51
N VAL A 40 9.72 -37.48 12.06
CA VAL A 40 8.37 -38.08 11.96
C VAL A 40 7.78 -38.00 10.56
N ALA A 41 8.12 -36.92 9.81
CA ALA A 41 7.65 -36.73 8.43
C ALA A 41 8.69 -37.25 7.43
N LYS A 42 8.38 -38.36 6.73
CA LYS A 42 9.20 -38.91 5.65
C LYS A 42 8.65 -38.45 4.31
N ASP A 43 9.50 -37.93 3.44
CA ASP A 43 9.15 -37.60 2.07
C ASP A 43 9.09 -38.86 1.20
N ALA A 44 8.42 -38.75 0.05
CA ALA A 44 8.31 -39.86 -0.90
C ALA A 44 9.69 -40.40 -1.37
N LEU A 45 10.68 -39.52 -1.48
CA LEU A 45 12.05 -39.86 -1.81
C LEU A 45 12.71 -40.68 -0.70
N ASP A 46 12.48 -40.35 0.56
CA ASP A 46 13.03 -41.06 1.72
C ASP A 46 12.48 -42.49 1.81
N VAL A 47 11.18 -42.62 1.59
CA VAL A 47 10.52 -43.95 1.54
C VAL A 47 11.10 -44.79 0.41
N TYR A 48 11.32 -44.19 -0.75
CA TYR A 48 11.93 -44.84 -1.90
C TYR A 48 13.38 -45.31 -1.61
N ILE A 49 14.20 -44.48 -1.02
CA ILE A 49 15.58 -44.78 -0.65
C ILE A 49 15.61 -45.86 0.44
N GLU A 50 14.78 -45.78 1.47
CA GLU A 50 14.68 -46.80 2.52
C GLU A 50 14.27 -48.16 1.96
N HIS A 51 13.28 -48.19 1.08
CA HIS A 51 12.85 -49.43 0.43
C HIS A 51 13.99 -50.07 -0.38
N ARG A 52 14.75 -49.27 -1.09
CA ARG A 52 15.92 -49.73 -1.83
C ARG A 52 17.03 -50.24 -0.93
N LEU A 53 17.36 -49.53 0.13
CA LEU A 53 18.34 -49.96 1.13
C LEU A 53 17.92 -51.31 1.75
N MET A 54 16.63 -51.53 2.03
CA MET A 54 16.10 -52.79 2.51
C MET A 54 16.24 -53.91 1.49
N MET A 55 16.01 -53.62 0.21
CA MET A 55 16.16 -54.63 -0.85
C MET A 55 17.63 -55.02 -1.05
N GLU A 56 18.54 -54.07 -1.03
CA GLU A 56 19.97 -54.33 -1.14
C GLU A 56 20.54 -55.08 0.08
N THR A 57 20.09 -54.75 1.29
CA THR A 57 20.50 -55.48 2.50
C THR A 57 20.00 -56.92 2.54
N ARG A 58 18.83 -57.20 1.93
CA ARG A 58 18.32 -58.60 1.80
C ARG A 58 19.08 -59.42 0.78
N GLY A 59 19.70 -58.80 -0.22
CA GLY A 59 20.45 -59.45 -1.29
C GLY A 59 21.95 -59.60 -1.05
N ARG A 60 22.49 -59.09 0.05
CA ARG A 60 23.93 -59.09 0.36
C ARG A 60 24.37 -60.32 1.16
N ASP A 61 25.59 -60.77 0.87
CA ASP A 61 26.28 -61.77 1.68
C ASP A 61 26.67 -61.16 3.05
N PRO A 62 26.53 -61.87 4.16
CA PRO A 62 26.81 -61.40 5.51
C PRO A 62 28.28 -61.01 5.78
N ALA A 63 29.18 -61.23 4.82
CA ALA A 63 30.60 -60.88 4.90
C ALA A 63 30.93 -59.49 4.36
N ASP A 64 30.01 -58.79 3.72
CA ASP A 64 30.26 -57.46 3.12
C ASP A 64 29.94 -56.35 4.10
N THR A 65 31.01 -55.80 4.74
CA THR A 65 30.94 -54.74 5.77
C THR A 65 30.81 -53.34 5.19
N ARG A 66 30.61 -53.18 3.89
CA ARG A 66 30.45 -51.85 3.26
C ARG A 66 29.09 -51.29 3.59
N ASP A 67 29.10 -50.08 4.14
CA ASP A 67 27.86 -49.34 4.43
C ASP A 67 27.14 -49.03 3.11
N SER A 68 25.95 -49.57 2.91
CA SER A 68 25.15 -49.37 1.68
C SER A 68 24.78 -47.92 1.45
N ARG A 69 24.80 -47.09 2.50
CA ARG A 69 24.57 -45.62 2.42
C ARG A 69 25.66 -44.88 1.67
N ASN A 70 26.90 -45.37 1.65
CA ASN A 70 28.01 -44.77 0.94
C ASN A 70 27.96 -44.88 -0.59
N GLN A 71 27.01 -45.67 -1.14
CA GLN A 71 26.79 -45.78 -2.58
C GLN A 71 25.99 -44.58 -3.13
N TYR A 72 25.25 -43.89 -2.28
CA TYR A 72 24.45 -42.71 -2.67
C TYR A 72 25.26 -41.43 -2.49
N PRO A 73 25.15 -40.47 -3.43
CA PRO A 73 25.80 -39.17 -3.23
C PRO A 73 25.23 -38.51 -1.97
N ALA A 74 26.12 -37.86 -1.19
CA ALA A 74 25.75 -37.21 0.05
C ALA A 74 24.64 -36.16 -0.15
N GLU A 75 24.61 -35.51 -1.31
CA GLU A 75 23.63 -34.48 -1.68
C GLU A 75 22.20 -35.05 -1.81
N LEU A 76 22.07 -36.32 -2.22
CA LEU A 76 20.76 -37.00 -2.28
C LEU A 76 20.20 -37.28 -0.88
N MET A 77 21.06 -37.60 0.07
CA MET A 77 20.69 -37.98 1.45
C MET A 77 20.51 -36.80 2.39
N ARG A 78 21.02 -35.62 2.02
CA ARG A 78 20.92 -34.40 2.84
C ARG A 78 19.51 -33.86 2.90
N ARG A 79 19.04 -33.53 4.09
CA ARG A 79 17.74 -32.85 4.33
C ARG A 79 17.88 -31.42 4.78
N PHE A 80 19.09 -30.93 4.93
CA PHE A 80 19.39 -29.58 5.38
C PHE A 80 20.08 -28.78 4.26
N GLU A 81 19.98 -27.47 4.36
CA GLU A 81 20.66 -26.49 3.50
C GLU A 81 21.53 -25.60 4.38
N VAL A 82 22.69 -25.21 3.87
CA VAL A 82 23.62 -24.32 4.57
C VAL A 82 23.58 -22.94 3.93
N TYR A 83 23.26 -21.93 4.72
CA TYR A 83 23.22 -20.55 4.29
C TYR A 83 24.16 -19.69 5.13
N PHE A 84 24.88 -18.80 4.48
CA PHE A 84 25.74 -17.83 5.16
C PHE A 84 25.00 -16.50 5.34
N ARG A 85 25.06 -15.98 6.56
CA ARG A 85 24.66 -14.60 6.86
C ARG A 85 25.86 -13.68 6.78
N PRO A 86 25.69 -12.44 6.29
CA PRO A 86 26.77 -11.48 6.24
C PRO A 86 27.20 -11.11 7.67
N PRO A 87 28.50 -10.79 7.90
CA PRO A 87 28.91 -10.22 9.15
C PRO A 87 28.25 -8.86 9.37
N SER A 88 27.97 -8.50 10.62
CA SER A 88 27.31 -7.23 10.99
C SER A 88 28.07 -5.97 10.52
N THR A 89 29.36 -6.10 10.28
CA THR A 89 30.22 -5.03 9.77
C THR A 89 30.14 -4.83 8.25
N SER A 90 29.57 -5.78 7.50
CA SER A 90 29.50 -5.68 6.05
C SER A 90 28.44 -4.66 5.62
N LYS A 91 28.85 -3.66 4.85
CA LYS A 91 27.92 -2.69 4.26
C LYS A 91 27.31 -3.25 2.99
N PRO A 92 25.98 -3.13 2.80
CA PRO A 92 25.36 -3.56 1.57
C PRO A 92 25.82 -2.71 0.38
N LYS A 93 26.12 -3.39 -0.73
CA LYS A 93 26.55 -2.76 -2.00
C LYS A 93 25.35 -2.40 -2.85
N VAL A 94 25.54 -1.43 -3.73
CA VAL A 94 24.58 -1.12 -4.80
C VAL A 94 24.77 -2.14 -5.93
N VAL A 95 23.70 -2.45 -6.67
CA VAL A 95 23.77 -3.37 -7.84
C VAL A 95 24.88 -2.97 -8.82
N ARG A 96 25.11 -1.70 -9.00
CA ARG A 96 26.12 -1.12 -9.89
C ARG A 96 27.56 -1.40 -9.47
N ASP A 97 27.80 -1.54 -8.17
CA ASP A 97 29.12 -1.76 -7.59
C ASP A 97 29.56 -3.24 -7.60
N VAL A 98 28.65 -4.14 -7.94
CA VAL A 98 28.95 -5.55 -8.11
C VAL A 98 29.55 -5.76 -9.50
N LYS A 99 30.87 -5.97 -9.54
CA LYS A 99 31.69 -6.10 -10.74
C LYS A 99 32.35 -7.48 -10.79
N ALA A 100 33.19 -7.69 -11.77
CA ALA A 100 33.95 -8.92 -11.96
C ALA A 100 34.78 -9.34 -10.72
N ASP A 101 35.26 -8.38 -9.93
CA ASP A 101 36.00 -8.63 -8.70
C ASP A 101 35.17 -9.33 -7.61
N SER A 102 33.86 -9.31 -7.72
CA SER A 102 32.93 -9.91 -6.77
C SER A 102 32.52 -11.34 -7.16
N ILE A 103 33.00 -11.88 -8.27
CA ILE A 103 32.66 -13.23 -8.73
C ILE A 103 33.15 -14.26 -7.70
N GLY A 104 32.25 -15.14 -7.26
CA GLY A 104 32.53 -16.15 -6.25
C GLY A 104 32.53 -15.67 -4.81
N LYS A 105 32.42 -14.38 -4.57
CA LYS A 105 32.38 -13.77 -3.24
C LYS A 105 30.95 -13.63 -2.71
N LEU A 106 30.84 -13.63 -1.39
CA LEU A 106 29.58 -13.32 -0.71
C LEU A 106 29.37 -11.80 -0.74
N VAL A 107 28.30 -11.37 -1.39
CA VAL A 107 27.93 -9.95 -1.51
C VAL A 107 26.50 -9.72 -1.02
N THR A 108 26.29 -8.59 -0.38
CA THR A 108 24.96 -8.13 0.02
C THR A 108 24.55 -6.98 -0.90
N VAL A 109 23.44 -7.12 -1.58
CA VAL A 109 22.93 -6.14 -2.54
C VAL A 109 21.58 -5.63 -2.09
N ARG A 110 21.36 -4.32 -2.13
CA ARG A 110 20.08 -3.68 -1.84
C ARG A 110 19.38 -3.31 -3.13
N GLY A 111 18.07 -3.54 -3.15
CA GLY A 111 17.26 -3.17 -4.30
C GLY A 111 15.78 -3.38 -4.08
N ILE A 112 15.01 -3.08 -5.11
CA ILE A 112 13.56 -3.30 -5.14
C ILE A 112 13.29 -4.50 -6.04
N VAL A 113 12.46 -5.43 -5.59
CA VAL A 113 12.03 -6.56 -6.40
C VAL A 113 11.05 -6.06 -7.45
N THR A 114 11.44 -6.13 -8.71
CA THR A 114 10.58 -5.75 -9.84
C THR A 114 9.76 -6.91 -10.35
N ARG A 115 10.30 -8.12 -10.23
CA ARG A 115 9.66 -9.34 -10.73
C ARG A 115 10.01 -10.53 -9.85
N ALA A 116 9.03 -11.39 -9.64
CA ALA A 116 9.18 -12.70 -9.01
C ALA A 116 8.46 -13.75 -9.85
N THR A 117 9.14 -14.82 -10.22
CA THR A 117 8.51 -15.95 -10.93
C THR A 117 7.76 -16.85 -9.94
N GLU A 118 6.91 -17.71 -10.45
CA GLU A 118 6.32 -18.77 -9.65
C GLU A 118 7.38 -19.72 -9.10
N VAL A 119 7.11 -20.30 -7.95
CA VAL A 119 7.99 -21.31 -7.35
C VAL A 119 7.81 -22.63 -8.08
N LYS A 120 8.90 -23.11 -8.70
CA LYS A 120 8.93 -24.36 -9.45
C LYS A 120 9.90 -25.33 -8.82
N PRO A 121 9.66 -26.64 -8.93
CA PRO A 121 10.63 -27.63 -8.52
C PRO A 121 11.83 -27.63 -9.48
N MET A 122 13.02 -27.52 -8.95
CA MET A 122 14.28 -27.65 -9.67
C MET A 122 14.97 -28.95 -9.23
N MET A 123 15.49 -29.69 -10.19
CA MET A 123 16.20 -30.93 -9.91
C MET A 123 17.58 -30.63 -9.29
N ALA A 124 17.83 -31.16 -8.11
CA ALA A 124 19.12 -31.02 -7.43
C ALA A 124 20.04 -32.22 -7.73
N VAL A 125 19.46 -33.42 -7.77
CA VAL A 125 20.17 -34.66 -8.13
C VAL A 125 19.32 -35.42 -9.11
N ALA A 126 19.88 -35.75 -10.28
CA ALA A 126 19.25 -36.56 -11.29
C ALA A 126 19.61 -38.04 -11.10
N THR A 127 18.61 -38.89 -11.09
CA THR A 127 18.78 -40.33 -10.99
C THR A 127 18.44 -40.97 -12.32
N TYR A 128 19.35 -41.74 -12.87
CA TYR A 128 19.18 -42.45 -14.13
C TYR A 128 19.19 -43.95 -13.90
N THR A 129 18.42 -44.68 -14.68
CA THR A 129 18.47 -46.16 -14.78
C THR A 129 18.88 -46.59 -16.17
N CYS A 130 19.75 -47.57 -16.25
CA CYS A 130 20.17 -48.14 -17.52
C CYS A 130 19.17 -49.20 -17.98
N ASP A 131 18.86 -49.24 -19.27
CA ASP A 131 17.95 -50.23 -19.89
C ASP A 131 18.58 -51.61 -20.02
N GLN A 132 19.90 -51.72 -20.05
CA GLN A 132 20.63 -52.97 -20.26
C GLN A 132 21.03 -53.66 -18.95
N CYS A 133 21.70 -52.92 -18.05
CA CYS A 133 22.22 -53.49 -16.80
C CYS A 133 21.34 -53.19 -15.58
N GLY A 134 20.33 -52.30 -15.72
CA GLY A 134 19.50 -51.89 -14.60
C GLY A 134 20.23 -51.05 -13.52
N ALA A 135 21.49 -50.71 -13.74
CA ALA A 135 22.28 -49.94 -12.79
C ALA A 135 21.77 -48.50 -12.70
N GLU A 136 21.81 -47.94 -11.49
CA GLU A 136 21.45 -46.58 -11.24
C GLU A 136 22.68 -45.69 -11.22
N THR A 137 22.53 -44.50 -11.84
CA THR A 137 23.57 -43.48 -11.88
C THR A 137 23.00 -42.17 -11.37
N TYR A 138 23.74 -41.52 -10.52
CA TYR A 138 23.35 -40.26 -9.90
C TYR A 138 24.20 -39.12 -10.45
N GLN A 139 23.56 -38.04 -10.84
CA GLN A 139 24.23 -36.80 -11.30
C GLN A 139 23.80 -35.65 -10.44
N PRO A 140 24.68 -35.11 -9.55
CA PRO A 140 24.42 -33.86 -8.87
C PRO A 140 24.44 -32.69 -9.84
N ILE A 141 23.49 -31.76 -9.69
CA ILE A 141 23.35 -30.60 -10.55
C ILE A 141 23.75 -29.36 -9.75
N ALA A 142 24.85 -28.71 -10.16
CA ALA A 142 25.40 -27.53 -9.49
C ALA A 142 25.02 -26.21 -10.15
N SER A 143 24.58 -26.23 -11.43
CA SER A 143 24.25 -25.05 -12.22
C SER A 143 22.78 -25.07 -12.66
N PRO A 144 22.17 -23.92 -12.98
CA PRO A 144 20.78 -23.85 -13.46
C PRO A 144 20.51 -24.62 -14.74
N SER A 145 21.55 -24.84 -15.55
CA SER A 145 21.50 -25.67 -16.77
C SER A 145 22.48 -26.82 -16.65
N PHE A 146 22.09 -28.01 -17.08
CA PHE A 146 22.92 -29.21 -17.04
C PHE A 146 22.79 -30.00 -18.33
N MET A 147 23.78 -30.85 -18.61
CA MET A 147 23.75 -31.80 -19.72
C MET A 147 23.41 -33.18 -19.18
N PRO A 148 22.28 -33.79 -19.58
CA PRO A 148 21.92 -35.13 -19.13
C PRO A 148 22.95 -36.17 -19.56
N LEU A 149 23.19 -37.19 -18.73
CA LEU A 149 23.98 -38.32 -19.08
C LEU A 149 23.19 -39.21 -20.05
N ILE A 150 23.82 -39.62 -21.14
CA ILE A 150 23.17 -40.42 -22.20
C ILE A 150 23.59 -41.90 -22.14
N MET A 151 24.86 -42.14 -21.80
CA MET A 151 25.44 -43.47 -21.79
C MET A 151 25.73 -43.96 -20.38
N CYS A 152 25.52 -45.23 -20.13
CA CYS A 152 25.76 -45.85 -18.85
C CYS A 152 27.26 -45.95 -18.53
N PRO A 153 27.72 -45.40 -17.36
CA PRO A 153 29.10 -45.46 -16.93
C PRO A 153 29.46 -46.75 -16.16
N SER A 154 28.52 -47.69 -15.99
CA SER A 154 28.75 -48.93 -15.25
C SER A 154 29.82 -49.83 -15.93
N GLN A 155 30.63 -50.49 -15.11
CA GLN A 155 31.71 -51.36 -15.61
C GLN A 155 31.17 -52.47 -16.53
N GLU A 156 30.00 -53.00 -16.25
CA GLU A 156 29.35 -54.01 -17.07
C GLU A 156 29.03 -53.52 -18.48
N CYS A 157 28.40 -52.35 -18.60
CA CYS A 157 28.08 -51.79 -19.91
C CYS A 157 29.31 -51.33 -20.66
N VAL A 158 30.36 -50.82 -19.96
CA VAL A 158 31.62 -50.41 -20.59
C VAL A 158 32.40 -51.61 -21.08
N THR A 159 32.51 -52.70 -20.29
CA THR A 159 33.25 -53.90 -20.62
C THR A 159 32.58 -54.69 -21.77
N ASN A 160 31.26 -54.81 -21.72
CA ASN A 160 30.48 -55.50 -22.75
C ASN A 160 30.21 -54.66 -24.00
N LYS A 161 30.59 -53.36 -24.01
CA LYS A 161 30.30 -52.42 -25.10
C LYS A 161 28.83 -52.41 -25.51
N SER A 162 27.92 -52.66 -24.56
CA SER A 162 26.48 -52.82 -24.81
C SER A 162 25.76 -51.50 -25.15
N GLY A 163 26.39 -50.36 -24.92
CA GLY A 163 25.83 -49.07 -25.27
C GLY A 163 24.53 -48.70 -24.52
N GLY A 164 24.40 -49.15 -23.27
CA GLY A 164 23.20 -48.95 -22.46
C GLY A 164 22.78 -47.47 -22.37
N ARG A 165 21.50 -47.21 -22.63
CA ARG A 165 20.94 -45.87 -22.53
C ARG A 165 20.43 -45.61 -21.14
N LEU A 166 20.62 -44.38 -20.67
CA LEU A 166 20.14 -43.94 -19.37
C LEU A 166 18.79 -43.23 -19.51
N TYR A 167 17.85 -43.66 -18.68
CA TYR A 167 16.52 -43.02 -18.56
C TYR A 167 16.39 -42.35 -17.22
N LEU A 168 15.90 -41.10 -17.24
CA LEU A 168 15.70 -40.31 -16.04
C LEU A 168 14.54 -40.88 -15.21
N GLN A 169 14.80 -41.13 -13.92
CA GLN A 169 13.82 -41.58 -12.94
C GLN A 169 13.39 -40.39 -12.06
N THR A 170 12.19 -39.89 -12.26
CA THR A 170 11.67 -38.76 -11.49
C THR A 170 11.43 -39.06 -10.01
N ARG A 171 11.03 -40.33 -9.69
CA ARG A 171 10.78 -40.74 -8.30
C ARG A 171 12.05 -40.86 -7.46
N GLY A 172 13.16 -41.19 -8.07
CA GLY A 172 14.45 -41.30 -7.39
C GLY A 172 15.27 -40.03 -7.41
N SER A 173 14.81 -38.98 -8.08
CA SER A 173 15.49 -37.68 -8.21
C SER A 173 15.08 -36.76 -7.10
N LYS A 174 16.03 -35.93 -6.62
CA LYS A 174 15.78 -34.92 -5.60
C LYS A 174 15.42 -33.59 -6.25
N PHE A 175 14.32 -33.00 -5.80
CA PHE A 175 13.86 -31.70 -6.22
C PHE A 175 13.89 -30.71 -5.05
N ILE A 176 14.25 -29.47 -5.34
CA ILE A 176 14.22 -28.36 -4.41
C ILE A 176 13.33 -27.24 -4.97
N LYS A 177 12.78 -26.41 -4.10
CA LYS A 177 12.03 -25.23 -4.50
C LYS A 177 12.98 -24.23 -5.16
N PHE A 178 12.56 -23.64 -6.26
CA PHE A 178 13.33 -22.65 -7.01
C PHE A 178 12.45 -21.49 -7.41
N GLN A 179 12.97 -20.27 -7.28
CA GLN A 179 12.32 -19.04 -7.70
C GLN A 179 13.35 -18.07 -8.27
N GLU A 180 13.02 -17.41 -9.36
CA GLU A 180 13.81 -16.35 -9.94
C GLU A 180 13.23 -14.99 -9.52
N LEU A 181 14.07 -14.11 -9.01
CA LEU A 181 13.75 -12.74 -8.65
C LEU A 181 14.56 -11.80 -9.51
N ARG A 182 13.99 -10.65 -9.86
CA ARG A 182 14.70 -9.56 -10.50
C ARG A 182 14.69 -8.35 -9.59
N ILE A 183 15.88 -7.89 -9.23
CA ILE A 183 16.10 -6.77 -8.34
C ILE A 183 16.58 -5.58 -9.16
N GLN A 184 16.05 -4.41 -8.87
CA GLN A 184 16.44 -3.13 -9.49
C GLN A 184 17.03 -2.20 -8.43
N GLU A 185 17.95 -1.34 -8.83
CA GLU A 185 18.52 -0.30 -7.97
C GLU A 185 17.44 0.64 -7.41
N HIS A 186 17.64 1.11 -6.19
CA HIS A 186 16.83 2.20 -5.64
C HIS A 186 17.05 3.49 -6.42
N SER A 187 15.98 4.28 -6.55
CA SER A 187 16.04 5.59 -7.23
C SER A 187 17.08 6.53 -6.63
N ASP A 188 17.26 6.49 -5.31
CA ASP A 188 18.21 7.34 -4.57
C ASP A 188 19.69 6.98 -4.83
N GLN A 189 19.94 5.77 -5.30
CA GLN A 189 21.29 5.26 -5.57
C GLN A 189 21.71 5.43 -7.04
N VAL A 190 20.79 5.82 -7.90
CA VAL A 190 21.06 6.01 -9.33
C VAL A 190 21.74 7.35 -9.53
N PRO A 191 22.96 7.43 -10.14
CA PRO A 191 23.57 8.69 -10.49
C PRO A 191 22.74 9.49 -11.46
N VAL A 192 22.86 10.80 -11.41
CA VAL A 192 22.12 11.72 -12.27
C VAL A 192 22.32 11.39 -13.75
N GLY A 193 21.25 11.28 -14.51
CA GLY A 193 21.27 11.00 -15.94
C GLY A 193 21.45 9.52 -16.33
N ASN A 194 21.49 8.61 -15.37
CA ASN A 194 21.62 7.17 -15.62
C ASN A 194 20.30 6.42 -15.43
N ILE A 195 20.19 5.27 -16.10
CA ILE A 195 19.08 4.35 -15.97
C ILE A 195 19.36 3.36 -14.83
N PRO A 196 18.38 3.00 -14.00
CA PRO A 196 18.54 1.98 -12.96
C PRO A 196 18.98 0.63 -13.56
N ARG A 197 19.97 -0.01 -12.95
CA ARG A 197 20.40 -1.35 -13.33
C ARG A 197 19.63 -2.40 -12.58
N SER A 198 19.47 -3.57 -13.20
CA SER A 198 18.81 -4.72 -12.59
C SER A 198 19.73 -5.93 -12.54
N MET A 199 19.50 -6.81 -11.57
CA MET A 199 20.22 -8.05 -11.35
C MET A 199 19.23 -9.21 -11.18
N THR A 200 19.59 -10.37 -11.72
CA THR A 200 18.81 -11.59 -11.52
C THR A 200 19.30 -12.31 -10.26
N VAL A 201 18.35 -12.75 -9.43
CA VAL A 201 18.60 -13.47 -8.19
C VAL A 201 17.89 -14.82 -8.25
N TYR A 202 18.60 -15.89 -7.92
CA TYR A 202 18.05 -17.22 -7.79
C TYR A 202 17.86 -17.58 -6.31
N ALA A 203 16.61 -17.74 -5.92
CA ALA A 203 16.24 -18.18 -4.58
C ALA A 203 15.93 -19.66 -4.58
N ARG A 204 16.50 -20.40 -3.63
CA ARG A 204 16.32 -21.83 -3.47
C ARG A 204 15.84 -22.16 -2.06
N GLY A 205 15.10 -23.25 -1.92
CA GLY A 205 14.68 -23.78 -0.63
C GLY A 205 13.86 -22.76 0.20
N GLU A 206 14.31 -22.44 1.39
CA GLU A 206 13.61 -21.55 2.33
C GLU A 206 13.57 -20.08 1.89
N ASN A 207 14.44 -19.65 0.98
CA ASN A 207 14.44 -18.29 0.45
C ASN A 207 13.35 -18.04 -0.60
N THR A 208 12.60 -19.06 -0.99
CA THR A 208 11.49 -18.93 -1.92
C THR A 208 10.25 -18.37 -1.23
N ARG A 209 9.47 -17.56 -1.94
CA ARG A 209 8.25 -16.87 -1.45
C ARG A 209 8.46 -15.83 -0.35
N VAL A 210 9.69 -15.49 -0.02
CA VAL A 210 9.99 -14.46 0.98
C VAL A 210 9.70 -13.07 0.43
N ALA A 211 10.15 -12.79 -0.78
CA ALA A 211 10.03 -11.48 -1.41
C ALA A 211 8.92 -11.48 -2.49
N GLN A 212 8.18 -10.37 -2.53
CA GLN A 212 7.14 -10.09 -3.53
C GLN A 212 7.55 -8.90 -4.41
N PRO A 213 7.02 -8.78 -5.63
CA PRO A 213 7.24 -7.58 -6.43
C PRO A 213 6.82 -6.32 -5.70
N GLY A 214 7.65 -5.29 -5.76
CA GLY A 214 7.47 -4.04 -5.03
C GLY A 214 8.18 -3.97 -3.67
N ASP A 215 8.67 -5.09 -3.14
CA ASP A 215 9.36 -5.12 -1.86
C ASP A 215 10.79 -4.57 -1.96
N HIS A 216 11.20 -3.84 -0.94
CA HIS A 216 12.58 -3.43 -0.74
C HIS A 216 13.33 -4.53 -0.02
N VAL A 217 14.38 -5.04 -0.63
CA VAL A 217 15.11 -6.19 -0.11
C VAL A 217 16.62 -5.93 -0.04
N ALA A 218 17.25 -6.57 0.95
CA ALA A 218 18.68 -6.78 0.97
C ALA A 218 18.94 -8.27 0.76
N VAL A 219 19.55 -8.62 -0.35
CA VAL A 219 19.89 -10.00 -0.69
C VAL A 219 21.36 -10.24 -0.48
N THR A 220 21.68 -11.20 0.37
CA THR A 220 23.05 -11.70 0.56
C THR A 220 23.17 -13.00 -0.20
N GLY A 221 24.17 -13.08 -1.04
CA GLY A 221 24.38 -14.28 -1.85
C GLY A 221 25.72 -14.28 -2.56
N ILE A 222 25.95 -15.33 -3.33
CA ILE A 222 27.15 -15.55 -4.11
C ILE A 222 26.92 -15.05 -5.53
N PHE A 223 27.78 -14.15 -5.99
CA PHE A 223 27.72 -13.64 -7.36
C PHE A 223 28.45 -14.58 -8.31
N LEU A 224 27.71 -15.16 -9.27
CA LEU A 224 28.22 -16.18 -10.19
C LEU A 224 27.89 -15.85 -11.65
N PRO A 225 28.76 -16.23 -12.59
CA PRO A 225 28.45 -16.19 -14.02
C PRO A 225 27.53 -17.37 -14.40
N LEU A 226 26.61 -17.13 -15.33
CA LEU A 226 25.74 -18.16 -15.89
C LEU A 226 26.47 -18.91 -16.99
N LEU A 227 26.86 -20.16 -16.71
CA LEU A 227 27.44 -21.06 -17.69
C LEU A 227 26.34 -21.71 -18.52
N ARG A 228 26.30 -21.45 -19.81
CA ARG A 228 25.39 -22.13 -20.74
C ARG A 228 26.00 -23.48 -21.12
N SER A 229 25.39 -24.56 -20.68
CA SER A 229 25.75 -25.94 -21.08
C SER A 229 24.85 -26.41 -22.23
N GLY A 230 25.41 -27.08 -23.23
CA GLY A 230 24.63 -27.66 -24.34
C GLY A 230 25.39 -27.68 -25.66
N PHE A 231 24.77 -28.23 -26.71
CA PHE A 231 25.34 -28.34 -28.06
C PHE A 231 25.75 -27.02 -28.71
N ARG A 232 25.30 -25.89 -28.19
CA ARG A 232 25.71 -24.54 -28.62
C ARG A 232 27.03 -24.06 -28.02
N GLN A 233 27.77 -24.90 -27.27
CA GLN A 233 29.09 -24.55 -26.73
C GLN A 233 30.15 -24.25 -27.80
N ALA A 234 29.94 -24.66 -29.06
CA ALA A 234 30.82 -24.34 -30.18
C ALA A 234 30.88 -22.83 -30.49
N ILE A 235 29.90 -22.05 -30.06
CA ILE A 235 29.89 -20.59 -30.22
C ILE A 235 29.66 -19.95 -28.83
N GLN A 236 30.66 -20.02 -27.97
CA GLN A 236 30.64 -19.25 -26.73
C GLN A 236 30.97 -17.79 -27.03
N GLY A 237 30.00 -16.92 -26.78
CA GLY A 237 30.28 -15.49 -26.68
C GLY A 237 31.24 -15.23 -25.50
N LEU A 238 32.14 -14.26 -25.65
CA LEU A 238 33.04 -13.80 -24.60
C LEU A 238 32.29 -13.19 -23.39
N LEU A 239 31.04 -12.82 -23.59
CA LEU A 239 30.20 -12.21 -22.55
C LEU A 239 29.23 -13.26 -21.97
N SER A 240 29.26 -13.43 -20.66
CA SER A 240 28.32 -14.29 -19.93
C SER A 240 27.35 -13.44 -19.11
N GLU A 241 26.12 -13.92 -18.97
CA GLU A 241 25.16 -13.36 -18.02
C GLU A 241 25.59 -13.73 -16.59
N THR A 242 25.21 -12.91 -15.65
CA THR A 242 25.54 -13.11 -14.24
C THR A 242 24.27 -13.19 -13.39
N TYR A 243 24.33 -13.92 -12.31
CA TYR A 243 23.24 -14.04 -11.35
C TYR A 243 23.77 -14.07 -9.92
N LEU A 244 22.92 -13.75 -8.96
CA LEU A 244 23.19 -13.84 -7.54
C LEU A 244 22.45 -15.07 -6.98
N GLU A 245 23.19 -16.03 -6.42
CA GLU A 245 22.59 -17.15 -5.71
C GLU A 245 22.30 -16.71 -4.27
N ALA A 246 21.00 -16.54 -3.95
CA ALA A 246 20.59 -16.00 -2.66
C ALA A 246 20.81 -17.01 -1.52
N HIS A 247 21.50 -16.56 -0.46
CA HIS A 247 21.62 -17.26 0.81
C HIS A 247 20.67 -16.71 1.86
N VAL A 248 20.50 -15.39 1.91
CA VAL A 248 19.59 -14.71 2.83
C VAL A 248 18.91 -13.57 2.11
N ILE A 249 17.60 -13.51 2.20
CA ILE A 249 16.79 -12.40 1.70
C ILE A 249 16.17 -11.71 2.92
N THR A 250 16.55 -10.49 3.18
CA THR A 250 15.99 -9.66 4.24
C THR A 250 15.07 -8.61 3.63
N LEU A 251 13.83 -8.61 4.05
CA LEU A 251 12.87 -7.57 3.66
C LEU A 251 13.22 -6.28 4.41
N MET A 252 13.34 -5.18 3.69
CA MET A 252 13.57 -3.84 4.25
C MET A 252 12.30 -3.00 4.22
N ASN A 253 11.15 -3.64 4.16
CA ASN A 253 9.87 -2.95 4.17
C ASN A 253 9.63 -2.28 5.52
N LYS A 254 8.85 -1.21 5.49
CA LYS A 254 8.43 -0.45 6.68
C LYS A 254 7.79 -1.33 7.78
N THR A 255 7.29 -2.51 7.41
CA THR A 255 6.64 -3.48 8.32
C THR A 255 7.60 -4.29 9.17
N GLU A 256 8.84 -4.56 8.71
CA GLU A 256 9.79 -5.38 9.47
C GLU A 256 10.50 -4.61 10.58
N ASP A 257 10.76 -3.33 10.39
CA ASP A 257 11.19 -2.45 11.50
C ASP A 257 10.14 -2.44 12.63
N ASP A 258 8.87 -2.74 12.29
CA ASP A 258 7.76 -2.83 13.23
C ASP A 258 7.58 -4.26 13.81
N GLU A 259 7.95 -5.33 13.10
CA GLU A 259 7.89 -6.72 13.58
C GLU A 259 9.07 -7.11 14.49
N LEU A 260 10.24 -6.54 14.27
CA LEU A 260 11.36 -6.64 15.22
C LEU A 260 11.15 -5.79 16.48
N GLY A 261 10.22 -4.85 16.41
CA GLY A 261 9.68 -4.07 17.52
C GLY A 261 8.31 -4.57 17.96
N THR A 262 8.08 -5.89 18.07
CA THR A 262 6.91 -6.47 18.79
C THR A 262 6.93 -6.20 20.28
N GLU A 263 7.62 -5.19 20.74
CA GLU A 263 7.33 -4.58 22.00
C GLU A 263 5.99 -3.87 21.84
N ASP A 264 4.98 -4.40 22.52
CA ASP A 264 3.74 -3.68 22.75
C ASP A 264 4.09 -2.24 23.11
N LEU A 265 3.37 -1.28 22.52
CA LEU A 265 3.51 0.13 22.87
C LEU A 265 3.60 0.22 24.39
N SER A 266 4.65 0.86 24.93
CA SER A 266 4.79 1.03 26.36
C SER A 266 3.58 1.80 26.89
N GLU A 267 3.18 1.54 28.14
CA GLU A 267 2.05 2.27 28.74
C GLU A 267 2.28 3.78 28.76
N GLU A 268 3.54 4.20 28.83
CA GLU A 268 3.93 5.61 28.78
C GLU A 268 3.70 6.22 27.38
N GLU A 269 4.03 5.51 26.32
CA GLU A 269 3.77 5.93 24.94
C GLU A 269 2.26 6.00 24.66
N LEU A 270 1.49 5.02 25.15
CA LEU A 270 0.03 5.06 25.08
C LEU A 270 -0.56 6.25 25.83
N ARG A 271 -0.06 6.58 27.01
CA ARG A 271 -0.50 7.75 27.78
C ARG A 271 -0.19 9.06 27.06
N GLN A 272 0.98 9.18 26.43
CA GLN A 272 1.34 10.36 25.65
C GLN A 272 0.40 10.57 24.45
N ILE A 273 -0.09 9.49 23.85
CA ILE A 273 -0.99 9.55 22.69
C ILE A 273 -2.44 9.76 23.16
N THR A 274 -2.87 9.15 24.27
CA THR A 274 -4.26 9.17 24.78
C THR A 274 -4.59 10.34 25.73
N GLU A 275 -3.75 11.37 25.77
CA GLU A 275 -4.06 12.63 26.48
C GLU A 275 -5.31 13.32 25.90
N GLU A 276 -5.86 14.27 26.64
CA GLU A 276 -6.92 15.15 26.14
C GLU A 276 -6.51 15.73 24.78
N ASP A 277 -7.44 15.79 23.82
CA ASP A 277 -7.21 16.24 22.44
C ASP A 277 -6.30 15.35 21.57
N PHE A 278 -6.20 14.03 21.89
CA PHE A 278 -5.38 13.11 21.11
C PHE A 278 -5.73 13.07 19.61
N TYR A 279 -7.01 13.23 19.27
CA TYR A 279 -7.49 13.24 17.89
C TYR A 279 -6.93 14.42 17.09
N GLU A 280 -6.96 15.61 17.67
CA GLU A 280 -6.39 16.81 17.04
C GLU A 280 -4.87 16.74 16.98
N LYS A 281 -4.23 16.18 18.00
CA LYS A 281 -2.79 15.96 18.03
C LYS A 281 -2.33 14.97 16.95
N LEU A 282 -3.03 13.86 16.78
CA LEU A 282 -2.75 12.90 15.71
C LEU A 282 -2.96 13.49 14.32
N ALA A 283 -4.07 14.19 14.13
CA ALA A 283 -4.36 14.87 12.86
C ALA A 283 -3.32 15.94 12.52
N GLY A 284 -2.93 16.74 13.50
CA GLY A 284 -1.89 17.76 13.33
C GLY A 284 -0.48 17.18 13.10
N SER A 285 -0.24 15.94 13.51
CA SER A 285 1.03 15.24 13.26
C SER A 285 1.13 14.69 11.83
N ILE A 286 0.03 14.63 11.08
CA ILE A 286 0.04 14.27 9.66
C ILE A 286 0.51 15.48 8.85
N ALA A 287 1.58 15.29 8.08
CA ALA A 287 2.18 16.30 7.23
C ALA A 287 2.31 17.68 7.92
N PRO A 288 3.06 17.78 9.03
CA PRO A 288 3.15 19.03 9.80
C PRO A 288 3.87 20.14 9.03
N GLU A 289 4.55 19.81 7.94
CA GLU A 289 5.19 20.74 7.01
C GLU A 289 4.16 21.54 6.20
N ILE A 290 2.95 21.00 6.04
CA ILE A 290 1.86 21.63 5.28
C ILE A 290 1.00 22.44 6.24
N TYR A 291 0.86 23.72 5.94
CA TYR A 291 0.04 24.65 6.72
C TYR A 291 -1.45 24.48 6.42
N GLY A 292 -2.27 24.50 7.47
CA GLY A 292 -3.73 24.46 7.35
C GLY A 292 -4.29 23.07 7.03
N HIS A 293 -5.48 23.03 6.47
CA HIS A 293 -6.20 21.82 6.07
C HIS A 293 -6.42 20.81 7.21
N GLU A 294 -6.80 21.27 8.38
CA GLU A 294 -6.98 20.42 9.57
C GLU A 294 -8.03 19.33 9.35
N ASP A 295 -9.17 19.67 8.75
CA ASP A 295 -10.24 18.70 8.47
C ASP A 295 -9.83 17.67 7.42
N VAL A 296 -9.05 18.07 6.41
CA VAL A 296 -8.48 17.15 5.42
C VAL A 296 -7.51 16.18 6.08
N LYS A 297 -6.67 16.66 7.00
CA LYS A 297 -5.75 15.81 7.78
C LYS A 297 -6.50 14.84 8.68
N LYS A 298 -7.60 15.24 9.30
CA LYS A 298 -8.50 14.39 10.08
C LYS A 298 -9.10 13.28 9.19
N ALA A 299 -9.57 13.64 8.01
CA ALA A 299 -10.09 12.67 7.05
C ALA A 299 -9.03 11.67 6.58
N LEU A 300 -7.80 12.12 6.33
CA LEU A 300 -6.67 11.25 5.98
C LEU A 300 -6.29 10.29 7.12
N LEU A 301 -6.36 10.75 8.36
CA LEU A 301 -6.17 9.90 9.53
C LEU A 301 -7.19 8.77 9.58
N LEU A 302 -8.46 9.07 9.34
CA LEU A 302 -9.53 8.07 9.29
C LEU A 302 -9.37 7.10 8.11
N LEU A 303 -8.88 7.58 6.97
CA LEU A 303 -8.54 6.73 5.83
C LEU A 303 -7.45 5.70 6.20
N LEU A 304 -6.43 6.10 6.94
CA LEU A 304 -5.37 5.20 7.40
C LEU A 304 -5.88 4.15 8.38
N VAL A 305 -6.80 4.52 9.27
CA VAL A 305 -7.40 3.59 10.23
C VAL A 305 -8.38 2.63 9.56
N GLY A 306 -9.25 3.14 8.68
CA GLY A 306 -10.31 2.39 8.02
C GLY A 306 -11.45 1.99 8.96
N GLY A 307 -12.60 1.64 8.37
CA GLY A 307 -13.76 1.11 9.08
C GLY A 307 -13.72 -0.41 9.24
N VAL A 308 -14.71 -0.97 9.90
CA VAL A 308 -14.87 -2.42 10.09
C VAL A 308 -15.49 -3.06 8.85
N GLU A 309 -14.86 -4.11 8.37
CA GLU A 309 -15.40 -4.96 7.31
C GLU A 309 -16.43 -5.94 7.90
N GLN A 310 -17.59 -6.04 7.27
CA GLN A 310 -18.64 -6.97 7.69
C GLN A 310 -18.99 -7.91 6.55
N ALA A 311 -19.22 -9.18 6.89
CA ALA A 311 -19.62 -10.20 5.92
C ALA A 311 -20.87 -10.95 6.41
N PRO A 312 -22.08 -10.29 6.48
CA PRO A 312 -23.29 -10.98 6.89
C PRO A 312 -23.70 -11.98 5.80
N ARG A 313 -23.78 -13.25 6.13
CA ARG A 313 -24.30 -14.35 5.28
C ARG A 313 -23.74 -14.38 3.84
N GLY A 314 -22.45 -14.11 3.68
CA GLY A 314 -21.77 -14.17 2.37
C GLY A 314 -21.78 -12.86 1.57
N MET A 315 -22.53 -11.85 1.98
CA MET A 315 -22.46 -10.53 1.38
C MET A 315 -21.36 -9.71 2.06
N LYS A 316 -20.35 -9.32 1.30
CA LYS A 316 -19.21 -8.56 1.82
C LYS A 316 -19.50 -7.05 1.77
N ILE A 317 -19.51 -6.41 2.95
CA ILE A 317 -19.63 -4.95 3.06
C ILE A 317 -18.23 -4.39 3.31
N ARG A 318 -17.74 -3.55 2.41
CA ARG A 318 -16.40 -2.94 2.54
C ARG A 318 -16.32 -2.00 3.75
N GLY A 319 -15.19 -2.03 4.44
CA GLY A 319 -14.86 -1.09 5.52
C GLY A 319 -13.88 0.00 5.09
N ASN A 320 -13.25 -0.09 3.92
CA ASN A 320 -12.25 0.86 3.47
C ASN A 320 -12.88 2.21 3.09
N ILE A 321 -12.22 3.29 3.48
CA ILE A 321 -12.64 4.67 3.22
C ILE A 321 -11.90 5.16 1.98
N ASN A 322 -12.63 5.72 1.01
CA ASN A 322 -12.09 6.31 -0.20
C ASN A 322 -12.25 7.82 -0.15
N ILE A 323 -11.17 8.55 -0.40
CA ILE A 323 -11.15 10.03 -0.35
C ILE A 323 -10.61 10.55 -1.68
N CYS A 324 -11.23 11.60 -2.19
CA CYS A 324 -10.75 12.34 -3.35
C CYS A 324 -10.45 13.79 -2.95
N LEU A 325 -9.23 14.23 -3.21
CA LEU A 325 -8.79 15.61 -3.04
C LEU A 325 -8.86 16.31 -4.40
N MET A 326 -9.73 17.29 -4.50
CA MET A 326 -9.88 18.11 -5.70
C MET A 326 -9.38 19.51 -5.41
N GLY A 327 -8.93 20.22 -6.40
CA GLY A 327 -8.57 21.62 -6.21
C GLY A 327 -7.57 22.16 -7.19
N ASP A 328 -7.26 23.45 -7.03
CA ASP A 328 -6.34 24.17 -7.88
C ASP A 328 -4.91 23.60 -7.83
N PRO A 329 -4.10 23.78 -8.87
CA PRO A 329 -2.70 23.42 -8.81
C PRO A 329 -1.95 24.24 -7.78
N GLY A 330 -0.99 23.63 -7.07
CA GLY A 330 -0.16 24.33 -6.08
C GLY A 330 -0.65 24.29 -4.62
N VAL A 331 -1.82 23.70 -4.34
CA VAL A 331 -2.36 23.58 -2.97
C VAL A 331 -1.86 22.35 -2.18
N ALA A 332 -0.69 21.85 -2.51
CA ALA A 332 0.00 20.77 -1.81
C ALA A 332 -0.72 19.40 -1.78
N LYS A 333 -1.62 19.10 -2.72
CA LYS A 333 -2.30 17.79 -2.80
C LYS A 333 -1.31 16.63 -2.95
N SER A 334 -0.40 16.72 -3.91
CA SER A 334 0.61 15.68 -4.18
C SER A 334 1.56 15.48 -3.00
N GLN A 335 1.82 16.52 -2.22
CA GLN A 335 2.61 16.44 -0.98
C GLN A 335 1.89 15.64 0.10
N LEU A 336 0.59 15.86 0.26
CA LEU A 336 -0.24 15.05 1.18
C LEU A 336 -0.27 13.57 0.77
N LEU A 337 -0.45 13.28 -0.53
CA LEU A 337 -0.40 11.92 -1.03
C LEU A 337 0.95 11.26 -0.77
N SER A 338 2.04 11.96 -1.02
CA SER A 338 3.41 11.45 -0.76
C SER A 338 3.66 11.19 0.72
N TYR A 339 3.13 12.03 1.60
CA TYR A 339 3.25 11.83 3.04
C TYR A 339 2.48 10.59 3.49
N ILE A 340 1.25 10.39 3.01
CA ILE A 340 0.45 9.21 3.32
C ILE A 340 1.10 7.94 2.76
N ASP A 341 1.68 7.98 1.57
CA ASP A 341 2.45 6.87 1.02
C ASP A 341 3.64 6.47 1.91
N ARG A 342 4.35 7.44 2.46
CA ARG A 342 5.44 7.18 3.42
C ARG A 342 4.95 6.68 4.77
N LEU A 343 3.81 7.18 5.25
CA LEU A 343 3.27 6.84 6.56
C LEU A 343 2.59 5.47 6.57
N ALA A 344 1.82 5.13 5.55
CA ALA A 344 1.10 3.86 5.48
C ALA A 344 2.09 2.68 5.42
N PRO A 345 1.85 1.60 6.18
CA PRO A 345 2.75 0.45 6.18
C PRO A 345 2.77 -0.24 4.82
N ARG A 346 1.63 -0.33 4.15
CA ARG A 346 1.52 -0.88 2.80
C ARG A 346 0.80 0.10 1.90
N SER A 347 1.52 0.68 0.96
CA SER A 347 1.00 1.70 0.08
C SER A 347 1.67 1.65 -1.28
N GLN A 348 0.93 2.10 -2.29
CA GLN A 348 1.45 2.29 -3.64
C GLN A 348 1.10 3.69 -4.11
N TYR A 349 2.08 4.39 -4.66
CA TYR A 349 1.91 5.71 -5.27
C TYR A 349 1.98 5.60 -6.78
N THR A 350 0.92 6.01 -7.45
CA THR A 350 0.84 5.99 -8.91
C THR A 350 0.30 7.31 -9.45
N THR A 351 0.58 7.57 -10.73
CA THR A 351 0.00 8.70 -11.45
C THR A 351 -0.97 8.20 -12.52
N GLY A 352 -2.01 8.94 -12.83
CA GLY A 352 -3.01 8.55 -13.81
C GLY A 352 -2.46 8.34 -15.23
N ARG A 353 -1.34 8.98 -15.58
CA ARG A 353 -0.66 8.82 -16.88
C ARG A 353 0.49 7.82 -16.87
N GLY A 354 1.13 7.60 -15.74
CA GLY A 354 2.38 6.85 -15.61
C GLY A 354 2.23 5.33 -15.64
N SER A 355 1.03 4.83 -15.67
CA SER A 355 0.71 3.41 -15.51
C SER A 355 0.64 2.63 -16.85
N SER A 356 1.40 3.03 -17.88
CA SER A 356 1.43 2.29 -19.14
C SER A 356 2.22 0.99 -19.02
N GLY A 357 1.59 -0.12 -19.28
CA GLY A 357 2.21 -1.45 -19.36
C GLY A 357 1.68 -2.43 -18.35
N VAL A 358 2.12 -2.40 -17.11
CA VAL A 358 1.56 -3.21 -16.03
C VAL A 358 0.31 -2.55 -15.45
N GLY A 359 0.23 -1.24 -15.54
CA GLY A 359 -0.96 -0.46 -15.24
C GLY A 359 -1.36 -0.46 -13.77
N LEU A 360 -2.57 0.03 -13.55
CA LEU A 360 -3.22 0.00 -12.23
C LEU A 360 -3.75 -1.40 -11.89
N THR A 361 -4.08 -2.23 -12.87
CA THR A 361 -4.79 -3.49 -12.64
C THR A 361 -3.86 -4.69 -12.65
N ALA A 362 -3.61 -5.26 -13.80
CA ALA A 362 -2.65 -6.33 -14.00
C ALA A 362 -2.29 -6.49 -15.48
N ALA A 363 -1.08 -6.94 -15.73
CA ALA A 363 -0.59 -7.25 -17.06
C ALA A 363 -0.33 -8.75 -17.22
N VAL A 364 -0.59 -9.24 -18.41
CA VAL A 364 -0.20 -10.59 -18.81
C VAL A 364 1.14 -10.48 -19.52
N MET A 365 2.17 -11.07 -18.95
CA MET A 365 3.52 -11.09 -19.51
C MET A 365 3.98 -12.52 -19.77
N ARG A 366 4.90 -12.68 -20.70
CA ARG A 366 5.50 -13.97 -21.00
C ARG A 366 6.67 -14.23 -20.07
N ASP A 367 6.63 -15.35 -19.34
CA ASP A 367 7.72 -15.77 -18.48
C ASP A 367 8.96 -16.12 -19.33
N PRO A 368 10.11 -15.47 -19.11
CA PRO A 368 11.32 -15.74 -19.89
C PRO A 368 11.89 -17.13 -19.64
N VAL A 369 11.60 -17.75 -18.48
CA VAL A 369 12.13 -19.07 -18.12
C VAL A 369 11.32 -20.20 -18.77
N THR A 370 10.00 -20.12 -18.72
CA THR A 370 9.10 -21.18 -19.23
C THR A 370 8.49 -20.84 -20.58
N GLY A 371 8.44 -19.57 -20.93
CA GLY A 371 7.74 -19.08 -22.12
C GLY A 371 6.22 -19.06 -22.01
N GLU A 372 5.66 -19.44 -20.86
CA GLU A 372 4.22 -19.38 -20.57
C GLU A 372 3.75 -17.98 -20.26
N MET A 373 2.46 -17.72 -20.46
CA MET A 373 1.85 -16.46 -20.07
C MET A 373 1.60 -16.44 -18.57
N THR A 374 2.18 -15.46 -17.87
CA THR A 374 2.00 -15.24 -16.44
C THR A 374 1.32 -13.89 -16.18
N LEU A 375 0.61 -13.80 -15.07
CA LEU A 375 -0.08 -12.60 -14.64
C LEU A 375 0.77 -11.85 -13.62
N GLU A 376 1.05 -10.58 -13.90
CA GLU A 376 1.70 -9.67 -12.93
C GLU A 376 0.67 -8.67 -12.39
N GLY A 377 0.61 -8.55 -11.07
CA GLY A 377 -0.30 -7.61 -10.40
C GLY A 377 0.14 -6.16 -10.57
N GLY A 378 -0.80 -5.27 -10.84
CA GLY A 378 -0.57 -3.83 -10.89
C GLY A 378 -0.62 -3.16 -9.51
N ALA A 379 -0.61 -1.83 -9.50
CA ALA A 379 -0.56 -1.05 -8.28
C ALA A 379 -1.71 -1.34 -7.29
N LEU A 380 -2.92 -1.54 -7.78
CA LEU A 380 -4.08 -1.85 -6.94
C LEU A 380 -3.96 -3.22 -6.25
N VAL A 381 -3.44 -4.21 -6.95
CA VAL A 381 -3.22 -5.56 -6.40
C VAL A 381 -2.07 -5.54 -5.39
N LEU A 382 -0.99 -4.82 -5.68
CA LEU A 382 0.15 -4.67 -4.77
C LEU A 382 -0.21 -3.90 -3.50
N ALA A 383 -1.19 -2.99 -3.57
CA ALA A 383 -1.71 -2.25 -2.43
C ALA A 383 -2.78 -3.01 -1.62
N ASP A 384 -2.99 -4.30 -1.85
CA ASP A 384 -4.00 -5.08 -1.12
C ASP A 384 -3.81 -4.95 0.40
N LEU A 385 -4.89 -4.70 1.13
CA LEU A 385 -4.92 -4.40 2.56
C LEU A 385 -4.18 -3.11 2.98
N GLY A 386 -3.92 -2.22 2.04
CA GLY A 386 -3.22 -0.96 2.26
C GLY A 386 -3.93 0.23 1.63
N VAL A 387 -3.14 1.22 1.24
CA VAL A 387 -3.60 2.46 0.61
C VAL A 387 -3.01 2.58 -0.80
N CYS A 388 -3.85 2.89 -1.77
CA CYS A 388 -3.43 3.24 -3.12
C CYS A 388 -3.59 4.76 -3.33
N CYS A 389 -2.47 5.47 -3.49
CA CYS A 389 -2.46 6.89 -3.78
C CYS A 389 -2.37 7.11 -5.29
N ILE A 390 -3.37 7.74 -5.87
CA ILE A 390 -3.44 8.02 -7.30
C ILE A 390 -3.41 9.53 -7.52
N ASP A 391 -2.34 10.03 -8.09
CA ASP A 391 -2.23 11.43 -8.49
C ASP A 391 -2.70 11.61 -9.94
N GLU A 392 -3.09 12.82 -10.31
CA GLU A 392 -3.65 13.15 -11.63
C GLU A 392 -4.80 12.22 -12.05
N PHE A 393 -5.73 11.96 -11.14
CA PHE A 393 -6.87 11.05 -11.35
C PHE A 393 -7.78 11.45 -12.52
N ASP A 394 -7.81 12.73 -12.85
CA ASP A 394 -8.54 13.28 -14.01
C ASP A 394 -8.00 12.82 -15.37
N LYS A 395 -6.73 12.43 -15.43
CA LYS A 395 -6.03 12.09 -16.69
C LYS A 395 -5.96 10.59 -16.97
N MET A 396 -6.72 9.77 -16.26
CA MET A 396 -6.73 8.33 -16.45
C MET A 396 -7.41 7.90 -17.74
N ALA A 397 -6.96 6.76 -18.28
CA ALA A 397 -7.63 6.08 -19.39
C ALA A 397 -8.97 5.48 -18.96
N ASP A 398 -9.91 5.36 -19.89
CA ASP A 398 -11.27 4.83 -19.59
C ASP A 398 -11.25 3.37 -19.11
N ALA A 399 -10.31 2.55 -19.59
CA ALA A 399 -10.13 1.19 -19.12
C ALA A 399 -9.73 1.13 -17.64
N ASP A 400 -8.84 2.03 -17.20
CA ASP A 400 -8.40 2.12 -15.81
C ASP A 400 -9.51 2.67 -14.92
N ARG A 401 -10.32 3.61 -15.41
CA ARG A 401 -11.52 4.09 -14.71
C ARG A 401 -12.49 2.97 -14.43
N THR A 402 -12.77 2.10 -15.43
CA THR A 402 -13.65 0.94 -15.26
C THR A 402 -13.13 -0.02 -14.21
N ALA A 403 -11.83 -0.28 -14.19
CA ALA A 403 -11.20 -1.14 -13.19
C ALA A 403 -11.31 -0.55 -11.77
N ILE A 404 -11.14 0.75 -11.63
CA ILE A 404 -11.33 1.43 -10.34
C ILE A 404 -12.78 1.35 -9.88
N HIS A 405 -13.75 1.44 -10.78
CA HIS A 405 -15.15 1.21 -10.45
C HIS A 405 -15.40 -0.15 -9.81
N GLU A 406 -14.79 -1.20 -10.36
CA GLU A 406 -14.89 -2.56 -9.82
C GLU A 406 -14.20 -2.68 -8.46
N VAL A 407 -12.97 -2.16 -8.33
CA VAL A 407 -12.20 -2.21 -7.09
C VAL A 407 -12.89 -1.47 -5.95
N MET A 408 -13.44 -0.29 -6.22
CA MET A 408 -14.12 0.51 -5.19
C MET A 408 -15.39 -0.16 -4.65
N GLU A 409 -16.06 -0.96 -5.44
CA GLU A 409 -17.31 -1.63 -5.05
C GLU A 409 -17.08 -3.04 -4.52
N GLN A 410 -16.40 -3.87 -5.32
CA GLN A 410 -16.24 -5.30 -5.05
C GLN A 410 -14.94 -5.67 -4.37
N GLN A 411 -13.95 -4.77 -4.36
CA GLN A 411 -12.60 -5.01 -3.85
C GLN A 411 -11.87 -6.17 -4.56
N THR A 412 -12.25 -6.43 -5.80
CA THR A 412 -11.65 -7.43 -6.68
C THR A 412 -11.42 -6.87 -8.07
N ILE A 413 -10.48 -7.45 -8.80
CA ILE A 413 -10.23 -7.15 -10.20
C ILE A 413 -10.44 -8.41 -11.00
N SER A 414 -11.41 -8.40 -11.90
CA SER A 414 -11.69 -9.52 -12.80
C SER A 414 -10.87 -9.36 -14.09
N ILE A 415 -10.06 -10.36 -14.40
CA ILE A 415 -9.20 -10.35 -15.58
C ILE A 415 -9.56 -11.51 -16.48
N ALA A 416 -9.82 -11.18 -17.75
CA ALA A 416 -10.02 -12.13 -18.83
C ALA A 416 -9.12 -11.72 -20.01
N LYS A 417 -7.85 -12.09 -19.97
CA LYS A 417 -6.87 -11.78 -21.01
C LYS A 417 -6.04 -13.00 -21.38
N ALA A 418 -5.79 -13.21 -22.65
CA ALA A 418 -4.92 -14.27 -23.18
C ALA A 418 -5.25 -15.70 -22.67
N GLY A 419 -6.54 -16.02 -22.49
CA GLY A 419 -6.99 -17.31 -21.98
C GLY A 419 -6.90 -17.49 -20.47
N ILE A 420 -6.41 -16.51 -19.73
CA ILE A 420 -6.39 -16.51 -18.27
C ILE A 420 -7.66 -15.81 -17.77
N MET A 421 -8.50 -16.55 -17.06
CA MET A 421 -9.66 -15.99 -16.36
C MET A 421 -9.44 -16.12 -14.86
N THR A 422 -9.25 -15.01 -14.18
CA THR A 422 -9.04 -14.99 -12.73
C THR A 422 -9.53 -13.68 -12.12
N SER A 423 -9.87 -13.75 -10.85
CA SER A 423 -10.14 -12.56 -10.04
C SER A 423 -9.03 -12.37 -9.01
N LEU A 424 -8.49 -11.18 -8.95
CA LEU A 424 -7.46 -10.79 -7.99
C LEU A 424 -8.08 -9.94 -6.88
N ASN A 425 -7.63 -10.13 -5.65
CA ASN A 425 -8.05 -9.29 -4.54
C ASN A 425 -7.35 -7.93 -4.59
N ALA A 426 -8.11 -6.86 -4.43
CA ALA A 426 -7.63 -5.50 -4.35
C ALA A 426 -8.40 -4.74 -3.25
N ARG A 427 -8.23 -5.19 -2.00
CA ARG A 427 -8.88 -4.64 -0.80
C ARG A 427 -8.08 -3.45 -0.30
N CYS A 428 -8.10 -2.35 -1.03
CA CYS A 428 -7.34 -1.15 -0.69
C CYS A 428 -8.26 0.07 -0.52
N SER A 429 -7.78 1.03 0.27
CA SER A 429 -8.36 2.37 0.33
C SER A 429 -7.76 3.22 -0.79
N ILE A 430 -8.59 3.93 -1.52
CA ILE A 430 -8.16 4.79 -2.63
C ILE A 430 -8.12 6.23 -2.15
N LEU A 431 -6.94 6.84 -2.24
CA LEU A 431 -6.73 8.27 -2.05
C LEU A 431 -6.35 8.86 -3.41
N ALA A 432 -7.27 9.64 -3.99
CA ALA A 432 -7.09 10.25 -5.30
C ALA A 432 -6.88 11.76 -5.21
N ALA A 433 -6.08 12.30 -6.10
CA ALA A 433 -5.95 13.73 -6.31
C ALA A 433 -6.31 14.09 -7.75
N ALA A 434 -7.20 15.04 -7.93
CA ALA A 434 -7.66 15.52 -9.23
C ALA A 434 -7.49 17.02 -9.37
N ASN A 435 -7.18 17.47 -10.56
CA ASN A 435 -7.13 18.88 -10.91
C ASN A 435 -8.36 19.24 -11.75
N PRO A 436 -8.87 20.48 -11.64
CA PRO A 436 -9.96 20.91 -12.49
C PRO A 436 -9.52 21.00 -13.96
N ALA A 437 -10.42 20.62 -14.87
CA ALA A 437 -10.13 20.50 -16.30
C ALA A 437 -9.69 21.83 -16.94
N TYR A 438 -10.15 22.95 -16.41
CA TYR A 438 -9.87 24.29 -16.92
C TYR A 438 -8.71 25.03 -16.19
N GLY A 439 -7.92 24.31 -15.41
CA GLY A 439 -6.81 24.87 -14.65
C GLY A 439 -7.20 25.52 -13.34
N ARG A 440 -8.41 26.05 -13.21
CA ARG A 440 -9.00 26.57 -11.96
C ARG A 440 -10.45 26.09 -11.81
N TYR A 441 -10.86 25.93 -10.57
CA TYR A 441 -12.24 25.55 -10.26
C TYR A 441 -13.21 26.70 -10.59
N ASN A 442 -14.24 26.39 -11.38
CA ASN A 442 -15.25 27.38 -11.74
C ASN A 442 -16.55 27.10 -10.95
N PRO A 443 -16.95 27.99 -10.02
CA PRO A 443 -18.12 27.80 -9.16
C PRO A 443 -19.45 27.85 -9.93
N ARG A 444 -19.46 28.40 -11.14
CA ARG A 444 -20.66 28.48 -11.97
C ARG A 444 -21.02 27.16 -12.68
N LYS A 445 -20.07 26.20 -12.73
CA LYS A 445 -20.25 24.89 -13.35
C LYS A 445 -20.47 23.81 -12.30
N SER A 446 -21.11 22.73 -12.67
CA SER A 446 -21.26 21.57 -11.79
C SER A 446 -19.90 20.91 -11.52
N ILE A 447 -19.78 20.15 -10.43
CA ILE A 447 -18.57 19.42 -10.07
C ILE A 447 -18.17 18.48 -11.20
N GLU A 448 -19.12 17.78 -11.81
CA GLU A 448 -18.91 16.87 -12.94
C GLU A 448 -18.27 17.59 -14.15
N GLN A 449 -18.73 18.78 -14.44
CA GLN A 449 -18.18 19.59 -15.54
C GLN A 449 -16.80 20.17 -15.23
N ASN A 450 -16.52 20.49 -13.97
CA ASN A 450 -15.21 20.98 -13.56
C ASN A 450 -14.11 19.92 -13.63
N ILE A 451 -14.44 18.68 -13.29
CA ILE A 451 -13.46 17.61 -13.13
C ILE A 451 -13.50 16.62 -14.29
N GLN A 452 -14.59 16.60 -15.06
CA GLN A 452 -14.83 15.65 -16.15
C GLN A 452 -14.80 14.18 -15.71
N LEU A 453 -15.25 13.91 -14.47
CA LEU A 453 -15.42 12.56 -13.95
C LEU A 453 -16.91 12.20 -13.94
N PRO A 454 -17.28 10.95 -14.26
CA PRO A 454 -18.68 10.52 -14.21
C PRO A 454 -19.22 10.53 -12.79
N ALA A 455 -20.48 10.94 -12.63
CA ALA A 455 -21.17 10.99 -11.33
C ALA A 455 -21.15 9.65 -10.59
N ALA A 456 -21.20 8.55 -11.33
CA ALA A 456 -21.12 7.19 -10.79
C ALA A 456 -19.81 6.93 -10.03
N LEU A 457 -18.70 7.48 -10.51
CA LEU A 457 -17.39 7.37 -9.85
C LEU A 457 -17.33 8.26 -8.62
N LEU A 458 -17.75 9.51 -8.73
CA LEU A 458 -17.78 10.46 -7.62
C LEU A 458 -18.64 9.98 -6.45
N SER A 459 -19.76 9.31 -6.72
CA SER A 459 -20.64 8.77 -5.67
C SER A 459 -20.02 7.62 -4.86
N ARG A 460 -18.95 7.01 -5.34
CA ARG A 460 -18.25 5.91 -4.65
C ARG A 460 -17.18 6.39 -3.67
N PHE A 461 -16.74 7.64 -3.79
CA PHE A 461 -15.90 8.25 -2.77
C PHE A 461 -16.70 8.61 -1.53
N ASP A 462 -16.19 8.29 -0.37
CA ASP A 462 -16.84 8.60 0.90
C ASP A 462 -16.76 10.10 1.23
N LEU A 463 -15.62 10.72 0.92
CA LEU A 463 -15.39 12.14 1.10
C LEU A 463 -14.78 12.76 -0.17
N LEU A 464 -15.31 13.92 -0.54
CA LEU A 464 -14.82 14.73 -1.65
C LEU A 464 -14.41 16.11 -1.10
N TRP A 465 -13.12 16.38 -1.06
CA TRP A 465 -12.59 17.65 -0.57
C TRP A 465 -12.20 18.56 -1.72
N LEU A 466 -12.74 19.78 -1.72
CA LEU A 466 -12.32 20.83 -2.64
C LEU A 466 -11.41 21.82 -1.91
N ILE A 467 -10.15 21.85 -2.32
CA ILE A 467 -9.16 22.77 -1.80
C ILE A 467 -8.98 23.90 -2.82
N GLN A 468 -9.45 25.09 -2.47
CA GLN A 468 -9.35 26.28 -3.31
C GLN A 468 -8.25 27.19 -2.81
N ASP A 469 -7.55 27.82 -3.73
CA ASP A 469 -6.62 28.90 -3.44
C ASP A 469 -7.40 30.23 -3.43
N LYS A 470 -7.79 30.68 -2.23
CA LYS A 470 -8.48 31.97 -2.04
C LYS A 470 -7.51 32.98 -1.49
N PRO A 471 -7.35 34.16 -2.14
CA PRO A 471 -6.53 35.22 -1.60
C PRO A 471 -7.18 35.81 -0.34
N ASP A 472 -6.55 35.55 0.79
CA ASP A 472 -6.90 36.09 2.10
C ASP A 472 -5.64 36.59 2.79
N THR A 473 -5.57 37.91 3.09
CA THR A 473 -4.35 38.53 3.58
C THR A 473 -3.80 37.91 4.86
N ASP A 474 -4.66 37.51 5.79
CA ASP A 474 -4.23 36.95 7.07
C ASP A 474 -3.74 35.51 6.93
N ASN A 475 -4.44 34.69 6.15
CA ASN A 475 -4.02 33.33 5.88
C ASN A 475 -2.76 33.28 5.01
N ASP A 476 -2.66 34.16 4.01
CA ASP A 476 -1.49 34.26 3.14
C ASP A 476 -0.24 34.67 3.92
N LEU A 477 -0.38 35.61 4.88
CA LEU A 477 0.73 35.99 5.74
C LEU A 477 1.24 34.82 6.60
N ARG A 478 0.31 34.11 7.24
CA ARG A 478 0.65 32.93 8.07
C ARG A 478 1.27 31.82 7.25
N LEU A 479 0.73 31.55 6.05
CA LEU A 479 1.26 30.58 5.11
C LEU A 479 2.69 30.92 4.68
N ALA A 480 2.92 32.21 4.32
CA ALA A 480 4.24 32.68 3.92
C ALA A 480 5.26 32.61 5.06
N GLN A 481 4.88 32.97 6.28
CA GLN A 481 5.71 32.80 7.47
C GLN A 481 6.07 31.34 7.73
N HIS A 482 5.11 30.45 7.64
CA HIS A 482 5.31 29.01 7.83
C HIS A 482 6.30 28.44 6.80
N ILE A 483 6.09 28.72 5.51
CA ILE A 483 6.96 28.25 4.43
C ILE A 483 8.38 28.80 4.60
N THR A 484 8.51 30.10 4.92
CA THR A 484 9.82 30.73 5.13
C THR A 484 10.55 30.11 6.30
N TYR A 485 9.86 29.83 7.41
CA TYR A 485 10.45 29.18 8.58
C TYR A 485 10.95 27.77 8.27
N VAL A 486 10.13 26.96 7.58
CA VAL A 486 10.52 25.61 7.16
C VAL A 486 11.75 25.64 6.25
N HIS A 487 11.82 26.57 5.31
CA HIS A 487 12.99 26.72 4.43
C HIS A 487 14.26 27.17 5.16
N GLN A 488 14.16 28.06 6.14
CA GLN A 488 15.31 28.55 6.89
C GLN A 488 15.89 27.52 7.85
N HIS A 489 15.02 26.79 8.54
CA HIS A 489 15.43 25.93 9.67
C HIS A 489 15.37 24.44 9.35
N SER A 490 14.81 24.04 8.20
CA SER A 490 14.53 22.63 7.84
C SER A 490 13.80 21.86 8.95
N LYS A 491 13.07 22.59 9.81
CA LYS A 491 12.28 22.09 10.94
C LYS A 491 10.92 22.75 10.92
N GLN A 492 9.98 22.12 11.58
CA GLN A 492 8.64 22.67 11.74
C GLN A 492 8.66 23.89 12.65
N PRO A 493 7.80 24.89 12.41
CA PRO A 493 7.61 25.96 13.36
C PRO A 493 7.10 25.43 14.70
N PRO A 494 7.41 26.09 15.82
CA PRO A 494 6.92 25.67 17.13
C PRO A 494 5.40 25.71 17.15
N THR A 495 4.78 24.57 17.32
CA THR A 495 3.34 24.38 17.51
C THR A 495 3.03 24.17 18.99
N HIS A 496 1.76 24.28 19.37
CA HIS A 496 1.32 24.06 20.76
C HIS A 496 1.59 22.65 21.28
N PHE A 497 1.88 21.70 20.40
CA PHE A 497 2.21 20.30 20.75
C PHE A 497 3.41 19.81 19.94
N THR A 498 4.11 18.81 20.47
CA THR A 498 5.17 18.11 19.74
C THR A 498 4.54 17.10 18.78
N PRO A 499 4.87 17.15 17.48
CA PRO A 499 4.39 16.16 16.52
C PRO A 499 4.82 14.75 16.91
N ILE A 500 3.95 13.77 16.71
CA ILE A 500 4.23 12.37 16.96
C ILE A 500 5.14 11.82 15.86
N ASP A 501 6.15 11.02 16.22
CA ASP A 501 7.03 10.39 15.25
C ASP A 501 6.27 9.39 14.36
N MET A 502 6.67 9.30 13.09
CA MET A 502 6.05 8.40 12.10
C MET A 502 6.03 6.94 12.54
N LYS A 503 7.10 6.45 13.16
CA LYS A 503 7.21 5.06 13.62
C LYS A 503 6.21 4.77 14.72
N LEU A 504 6.09 5.66 15.69
CA LEU A 504 5.13 5.55 16.78
C LEU A 504 3.69 5.62 16.27
N MET A 505 3.43 6.50 15.31
CA MET A 505 2.12 6.65 14.68
C MET A 505 1.72 5.38 13.91
N ARG A 506 2.62 4.75 13.16
CA ARG A 506 2.37 3.46 12.49
C ARG A 506 2.02 2.36 13.47
N ARG A 507 2.77 2.22 14.56
CA ARG A 507 2.50 1.22 15.61
C ARG A 507 1.13 1.43 16.24
N TYR A 508 0.80 2.68 16.56
CA TYR A 508 -0.50 3.03 17.11
C TYR A 508 -1.64 2.69 16.15
N LEU A 509 -1.54 3.08 14.88
CA LEU A 509 -2.54 2.77 13.86
C LEU A 509 -2.68 1.27 13.61
N SER A 510 -1.58 0.52 13.63
CA SER A 510 -1.60 -0.94 13.51
C SER A 510 -2.35 -1.58 14.70
N LYS A 511 -2.17 -1.06 15.91
CA LYS A 511 -2.90 -1.51 17.10
C LYS A 511 -4.40 -1.17 17.03
N CYS A 512 -4.72 0.03 16.52
CA CYS A 512 -6.11 0.45 16.30
C CYS A 512 -6.85 -0.45 15.32
N LYS A 513 -6.20 -0.89 14.25
CA LYS A 513 -6.79 -1.79 13.24
C LYS A 513 -7.18 -3.17 13.76
N LYS A 514 -6.62 -3.61 14.86
CA LYS A 514 -6.98 -4.90 15.51
C LYS A 514 -8.33 -4.85 16.22
N ARG A 515 -8.85 -3.67 16.53
CA ARG A 515 -10.17 -3.49 17.18
C ARG A 515 -11.28 -3.60 16.15
N GLN A 516 -12.40 -4.16 16.57
CA GLN A 516 -13.62 -4.32 15.77
C GLN A 516 -14.83 -3.73 16.51
N PRO A 517 -15.01 -2.41 16.50
CA PRO A 517 -16.13 -1.78 17.15
C PRO A 517 -17.45 -2.14 16.46
N VAL A 518 -18.51 -2.29 17.27
CA VAL A 518 -19.86 -2.59 16.83
C VAL A 518 -20.74 -1.37 17.07
N VAL A 519 -21.67 -1.11 16.17
CA VAL A 519 -22.68 -0.05 16.34
C VAL A 519 -23.80 -0.60 17.24
N PRO A 520 -24.07 0.02 18.42
CA PRO A 520 -25.12 -0.41 19.31
C PRO A 520 -26.52 -0.07 18.74
N ASP A 521 -27.52 -0.88 19.04
CA ASP A 521 -28.89 -0.70 18.57
C ASP A 521 -29.49 0.65 19.00
N THR A 522 -29.05 1.19 20.13
CA THR A 522 -29.49 2.50 20.62
C THR A 522 -29.11 3.68 19.72
N LEU A 523 -28.06 3.56 18.91
CA LEU A 523 -27.64 4.59 17.96
C LEU A 523 -28.29 4.43 16.58
N ALA A 524 -28.91 3.31 16.27
CA ALA A 524 -29.51 3.06 14.98
C ALA A 524 -30.58 4.10 14.62
N ASP A 525 -31.45 4.43 15.57
CA ASP A 525 -32.51 5.44 15.37
C ASP A 525 -31.92 6.84 15.17
N TYR A 526 -30.88 7.18 15.92
CA TYR A 526 -30.19 8.45 15.77
C TYR A 526 -29.53 8.62 14.41
N ILE A 527 -28.82 7.61 13.93
CA ILE A 527 -28.17 7.60 12.60
C ILE A 527 -29.23 7.70 11.49
N THR A 528 -30.34 6.97 11.62
CA THR A 528 -31.46 7.00 10.67
C THR A 528 -32.10 8.38 10.61
N ALA A 529 -32.37 9.00 11.74
CA ALA A 529 -32.92 10.35 11.81
C ALA A 529 -32.00 11.38 11.17
N ALA A 530 -30.69 11.30 11.44
CA ALA A 530 -29.67 12.17 10.85
C ALA A 530 -29.64 12.03 9.32
N TYR A 531 -29.66 10.82 8.81
CA TYR A 531 -29.70 10.56 7.37
C TYR A 531 -30.95 11.12 6.68
N VAL A 532 -32.11 10.96 7.31
CA VAL A 532 -33.39 11.50 6.79
C VAL A 532 -33.33 13.03 6.75
N GLU A 533 -32.75 13.67 7.75
CA GLU A 533 -32.59 15.12 7.79
C GLU A 533 -31.65 15.63 6.68
N MET A 534 -30.49 15.01 6.52
CA MET A 534 -29.56 15.32 5.42
C MET A 534 -30.25 15.17 4.04
N ARG A 535 -31.13 14.18 3.89
CA ARG A 535 -31.83 13.97 2.63
C ARG A 535 -32.94 15.00 2.40
N LYS A 536 -33.56 15.53 3.46
CA LYS A 536 -34.51 16.66 3.37
C LYS A 536 -33.80 17.94 2.92
N GLU A 537 -32.67 18.23 3.50
CA GLU A 537 -31.84 19.39 3.11
C GLU A 537 -31.40 19.30 1.65
N ALA A 538 -31.00 18.12 1.19
CA ALA A 538 -30.62 17.88 -0.20
C ALA A 538 -31.77 18.11 -1.21
N ARG A 539 -33.03 18.00 -0.79
CA ARG A 539 -34.19 18.34 -1.64
C ARG A 539 -34.42 19.83 -1.79
N VAL A 540 -34.07 20.59 -0.74
CA VAL A 540 -34.26 22.06 -0.72
C VAL A 540 -33.18 22.74 -1.54
N SER A 541 -31.93 22.29 -1.46
CA SER A 541 -30.82 22.80 -2.23
C SER A 541 -30.68 22.09 -3.57
N LYS A 542 -31.05 22.73 -4.67
CA LYS A 542 -31.02 22.18 -6.04
C LYS A 542 -29.64 21.82 -6.57
N ASP A 543 -28.57 22.18 -5.87
CA ASP A 543 -27.18 22.12 -6.34
C ASP A 543 -26.28 21.20 -5.49
N THR A 544 -26.85 20.41 -4.61
CA THR A 544 -26.08 19.52 -3.75
C THR A 544 -25.69 18.22 -4.45
N THR A 545 -24.50 17.75 -4.10
CA THR A 545 -24.03 16.41 -4.39
C THR A 545 -25.07 15.34 -4.05
N PHE A 546 -25.17 14.31 -4.87
CA PHE A 546 -26.15 13.23 -4.68
C PHE A 546 -26.06 12.64 -3.27
N THR A 547 -27.13 12.76 -2.50
CA THR A 547 -27.29 12.07 -1.23
C THR A 547 -27.99 10.73 -1.50
N SER A 548 -27.26 9.64 -1.39
CA SER A 548 -27.75 8.29 -1.63
C SER A 548 -27.59 7.41 -0.38
N ALA A 549 -28.03 6.17 -0.45
CA ALA A 549 -27.79 5.18 0.61
C ALA A 549 -26.28 4.96 0.89
N ARG A 550 -25.42 5.24 -0.07
CA ARG A 550 -23.96 5.21 0.11
C ARG A 550 -23.46 6.24 1.13
N THR A 551 -24.14 7.38 1.25
CA THR A 551 -23.84 8.39 2.28
C THR A 551 -24.05 7.83 3.69
N LEU A 552 -25.10 7.05 3.90
CA LEU A 552 -25.32 6.37 5.18
C LEU A 552 -24.21 5.37 5.49
N LEU A 553 -23.80 4.59 4.50
CA LEU A 553 -22.66 3.65 4.65
C LEU A 553 -21.36 4.40 4.96
N SER A 554 -21.15 5.57 4.35
CA SER A 554 -19.98 6.42 4.63
C SER A 554 -19.99 6.94 6.08
N ILE A 555 -21.14 7.35 6.60
CA ILE A 555 -21.29 7.73 8.02
C ILE A 555 -20.93 6.57 8.94
N LEU A 556 -21.41 5.37 8.65
CA LEU A 556 -21.11 4.18 9.45
C LEU A 556 -19.62 3.83 9.41
N ARG A 557 -18.98 3.91 8.24
CA ARG A 557 -17.53 3.67 8.10
C ARG A 557 -16.70 4.67 8.89
N LEU A 558 -17.01 5.95 8.76
CA LEU A 558 -16.31 7.01 9.49
C LEU A 558 -16.50 6.88 11.01
N SER A 559 -17.72 6.56 11.46
CA SER A 559 -18.02 6.35 12.88
C SER A 559 -17.26 5.16 13.47
N THR A 560 -17.21 4.04 12.74
CA THR A 560 -16.44 2.86 13.16
C THR A 560 -14.93 3.11 13.13
N ALA A 561 -14.44 3.91 12.18
CA ALA A 561 -13.03 4.31 12.12
C ALA A 561 -12.65 5.19 13.33
N LEU A 562 -13.50 6.13 13.73
CA LEU A 562 -13.30 6.96 14.92
C LEU A 562 -13.31 6.12 16.21
N ALA A 563 -14.22 5.16 16.32
CA ALA A 563 -14.24 4.23 17.44
C ALA A 563 -12.96 3.36 17.51
N ARG A 564 -12.45 2.89 16.39
CA ARG A 564 -11.15 2.22 16.30
C ARG A 564 -10.01 3.11 16.76
N LEU A 565 -10.00 4.38 16.34
CA LEU A 565 -8.96 5.32 16.73
C LEU A 565 -8.91 5.54 18.25
N ARG A 566 -10.06 5.53 18.90
CA ARG A 566 -10.15 5.59 20.38
C ARG A 566 -9.91 4.25 21.07
N MET A 567 -9.70 3.18 20.34
CA MET A 567 -9.54 1.80 20.86
C MET A 567 -10.73 1.29 21.69
N VAL A 568 -11.93 1.72 21.37
CA VAL A 568 -13.17 1.32 22.05
C VAL A 568 -13.90 0.28 21.21
N ASP A 569 -14.57 -0.67 21.83
CA ASP A 569 -15.28 -1.75 21.13
C ASP A 569 -16.72 -1.39 20.74
N MET A 570 -17.22 -0.22 21.15
CA MET A 570 -18.54 0.27 20.79
C MET A 570 -18.48 1.70 20.24
N VAL A 571 -19.28 1.97 19.21
CA VAL A 571 -19.43 3.30 18.63
C VAL A 571 -20.28 4.16 19.57
N GLU A 572 -19.85 5.38 19.85
CA GLU A 572 -20.56 6.35 20.68
C GLU A 572 -21.18 7.46 19.82
N LYS A 573 -22.11 8.21 20.42
CA LYS A 573 -22.80 9.30 19.76
C LYS A 573 -21.83 10.40 19.28
N GLU A 574 -20.76 10.62 20.00
CA GLU A 574 -19.72 11.61 19.64
C GLU A 574 -19.02 11.24 18.34
N ASP A 575 -18.79 9.95 18.09
CA ASP A 575 -18.18 9.46 16.85
C ASP A 575 -19.07 9.72 15.64
N VAL A 576 -20.39 9.51 15.82
CA VAL A 576 -21.36 9.78 14.77
C VAL A 576 -21.46 11.28 14.49
N ASN A 577 -21.42 12.12 15.51
CA ASN A 577 -21.44 13.58 15.36
C ASN A 577 -20.19 14.09 14.62
N GLU A 578 -19.01 13.55 14.94
CA GLU A 578 -17.79 13.93 14.23
C GLU A 578 -17.79 13.46 12.77
N ALA A 579 -18.25 12.25 12.51
CA ALA A 579 -18.42 11.75 11.14
C ALA A 579 -19.36 12.63 10.31
N MET A 580 -20.47 13.03 10.89
CA MET A 580 -21.42 13.95 10.25
C MET A 580 -20.79 15.33 10.03
N ARG A 581 -20.06 15.86 11.01
CA ARG A 581 -19.34 17.14 10.89
C ARG A 581 -18.36 17.12 9.73
N LEU A 582 -17.56 16.06 9.60
CA LEU A 582 -16.62 15.92 8.49
C LEU A 582 -17.33 15.84 7.13
N MET A 583 -18.46 15.16 7.05
CA MET A 583 -19.26 15.09 5.83
C MET A 583 -19.88 16.45 5.47
N GLU A 584 -20.37 17.21 6.44
CA GLU A 584 -20.88 18.56 6.23
C GLU A 584 -19.78 19.50 5.76
N MET A 585 -18.60 19.50 6.41
CA MET A 585 -17.43 20.29 5.99
C MET A 585 -16.97 19.93 4.57
N SER A 586 -17.03 18.66 4.21
CA SER A 586 -16.77 18.22 2.83
C SER A 586 -17.77 18.82 1.84
N LYS A 587 -19.07 18.82 2.15
CA LYS A 587 -20.10 19.44 1.32
C LYS A 587 -19.95 20.97 1.26
N ASP A 588 -19.65 21.60 2.38
CA ASP A 588 -19.44 23.04 2.44
C ASP A 588 -18.22 23.49 1.63
N SER A 589 -17.16 22.68 1.60
CA SER A 589 -16.01 22.95 0.73
C SER A 589 -16.39 23.01 -0.74
N LEU A 590 -17.34 22.20 -1.17
CA LEU A 590 -17.88 22.16 -2.53
C LEU A 590 -18.85 23.34 -2.82
N GLN A 591 -19.51 23.88 -1.79
CA GLN A 591 -20.49 24.95 -1.90
C GLN A 591 -19.92 26.34 -1.60
N ALA A 592 -18.70 26.46 -1.13
CA ALA A 592 -18.10 27.64 -0.51
C ALA A 592 -18.19 28.96 -1.29
N GLU A 593 -18.59 28.96 -2.56
CA GLU A 593 -18.78 30.22 -3.31
C GLU A 593 -20.22 30.72 -3.41
N LYS A 594 -21.21 29.90 -3.05
CA LYS A 594 -22.59 30.42 -3.02
C LYS A 594 -22.89 31.22 -1.78
N SER A 595 -22.17 30.98 -0.67
CA SER A 595 -22.28 31.77 0.55
C SER A 595 -21.46 33.02 0.53
N SER A 596 -20.39 33.14 -0.28
CA SER A 596 -19.63 34.39 -0.43
C SER A 596 -20.28 35.38 -1.39
N ASN A 597 -21.26 34.99 -2.20
CA ASN A 597 -22.13 35.89 -2.93
C ASN A 597 -23.38 36.32 -2.14
N THR A 598 -23.69 35.68 -1.02
CA THR A 598 -24.29 36.47 0.06
C THR A 598 -23.17 37.40 0.57
N ARG A 599 -23.02 38.57 -0.07
CA ARG A 599 -22.54 39.75 0.64
C ARG A 599 -23.01 39.56 2.08
N THR A 600 -22.12 39.66 3.05
CA THR A 600 -22.49 39.97 4.42
C THR A 600 -23.54 41.08 4.25
N GLN A 601 -24.81 40.68 4.28
CA GLN A 601 -25.90 41.65 4.18
C GLN A 601 -25.60 42.57 5.36
N ARG A 602 -25.22 43.80 5.04
CA ARG A 602 -25.01 44.76 6.10
C ARG A 602 -26.24 44.66 7.01
N PRO A 603 -26.08 44.78 8.32
CA PRO A 603 -27.24 44.74 9.21
C PRO A 603 -28.40 45.59 8.72
N ALA A 604 -28.09 46.71 8.06
CA ALA A 604 -29.06 47.59 7.40
C ALA A 604 -29.84 46.89 6.29
N ASP A 605 -29.21 46.10 5.42
CA ASP A 605 -29.89 45.40 4.31
C ASP A 605 -30.83 44.30 4.80
N VAL A 606 -30.45 43.62 5.88
CA VAL A 606 -31.32 42.59 6.52
C VAL A 606 -32.51 43.27 7.19
N ILE A 607 -32.31 44.40 7.87
CA ILE A 607 -33.37 45.17 8.48
C ILE A 607 -34.33 45.69 7.40
N PHE A 608 -33.82 46.15 6.27
CA PHE A 608 -34.62 46.56 5.12
C PHE A 608 -35.50 45.42 4.60
N SER A 609 -34.94 44.25 4.41
CA SER A 609 -35.72 43.08 3.96
C SER A 609 -36.82 42.68 4.93
N LEU A 610 -36.55 42.78 6.24
CA LEU A 610 -37.54 42.50 7.29
C LEU A 610 -38.66 43.54 7.33
N VAL A 611 -38.36 44.80 7.14
CA VAL A 611 -39.36 45.87 7.08
C VAL A 611 -40.22 45.75 5.81
N ARG A 612 -39.60 45.36 4.69
CA ARG A 612 -40.30 45.09 3.43
C ARG A 612 -41.23 43.88 3.53
N GLU A 613 -40.82 42.85 4.25
CA GLU A 613 -41.64 41.67 4.52
C GLU A 613 -42.90 42.02 5.35
N LEU A 614 -42.78 42.94 6.27
CA LEU A 614 -43.95 43.50 7.00
C LEU A 614 -44.90 44.33 6.14
N ALA A 615 -44.40 44.97 5.09
CA ALA A 615 -45.20 45.72 4.13
C ALA A 615 -46.02 44.80 3.17
N GLY A 616 -45.71 43.49 3.13
CA GLY A 616 -46.41 42.48 2.32
C GLY A 616 -45.94 42.44 0.87
N GLU A 617 -45.83 41.22 0.29
CA GLU A 617 -45.35 40.98 -1.08
C GLU A 617 -46.24 41.58 -2.19
N SER A 618 -47.45 42.02 -1.86
CA SER A 618 -48.40 42.53 -2.86
C SER A 618 -48.60 44.08 -2.89
N GLY A 619 -47.75 44.84 -2.26
CA GLY A 619 -47.75 46.33 -2.39
C GLY A 619 -48.99 47.04 -1.85
N LYS A 620 -49.83 46.34 -1.06
CA LYS A 620 -51.12 46.91 -0.58
C LYS A 620 -50.98 47.74 0.69
N VAL A 621 -49.93 47.61 1.45
CA VAL A 621 -49.71 48.39 2.68
C VAL A 621 -48.51 49.29 2.47
N LYS A 622 -48.74 50.55 2.12
CA LYS A 622 -47.73 51.54 1.86
C LYS A 622 -47.04 52.12 3.14
N ALA A 623 -47.54 51.82 4.32
CA ALA A 623 -47.03 52.39 5.56
C ALA A 623 -46.96 51.34 6.68
N VAL A 624 -45.77 51.17 7.28
CA VAL A 624 -45.51 50.22 8.38
C VAL A 624 -45.23 51.03 9.67
N ARG A 625 -45.73 50.54 10.82
CA ARG A 625 -45.47 51.19 12.11
C ARG A 625 -44.04 50.87 12.56
N ILE A 626 -43.28 51.92 12.96
CA ILE A 626 -41.92 51.80 13.40
C ILE A 626 -41.78 50.86 14.63
N ALA A 627 -42.73 50.89 15.56
CA ALA A 627 -42.72 50.05 16.74
C ALA A 627 -42.84 48.55 16.40
N GLU A 628 -43.64 48.20 15.39
CA GLU A 628 -43.79 46.78 14.92
C GLU A 628 -42.53 46.31 14.19
N ALA A 629 -41.91 47.19 13.39
CA ALA A 629 -40.69 46.91 12.70
C ALA A 629 -39.51 46.75 13.67
N GLU A 630 -39.42 47.59 14.67
CA GLU A 630 -38.40 47.53 15.73
C GLU A 630 -38.53 46.26 16.54
N GLN A 631 -39.75 45.89 16.96
CA GLN A 631 -40.01 44.69 17.73
C GLN A 631 -39.61 43.42 16.95
N LYS A 632 -39.91 43.35 15.64
CA LYS A 632 -39.51 42.26 14.78
C LYS A 632 -37.98 42.16 14.57
N CYS A 633 -37.34 43.30 14.45
CA CYS A 633 -35.88 43.35 14.33
C CYS A 633 -35.17 42.93 15.64
N VAL A 634 -35.68 43.37 16.80
CA VAL A 634 -35.17 42.97 18.11
C VAL A 634 -35.38 41.45 18.35
N SER A 635 -36.52 40.88 17.93
CA SER A 635 -36.77 39.45 18.04
C SER A 635 -35.82 38.60 17.21
N ARG A 636 -35.19 39.18 16.18
CA ARG A 636 -34.16 38.52 15.35
C ARG A 636 -32.72 38.86 15.76
N GLY A 637 -32.53 39.52 16.91
CA GLY A 637 -31.20 39.72 17.49
C GLY A 637 -30.51 41.04 17.10
N PHE A 638 -31.19 41.95 16.41
CA PHE A 638 -30.62 43.28 16.11
C PHE A 638 -30.81 44.26 17.27
N THR A 639 -29.82 45.12 17.47
CA THR A 639 -29.89 46.14 18.48
C THR A 639 -30.76 47.32 18.00
N PRO A 640 -31.50 48.04 18.89
CA PRO A 640 -32.29 49.20 18.52
C PRO A 640 -31.45 50.32 17.87
N ALA A 641 -30.18 50.43 18.22
CA ALA A 641 -29.24 51.36 17.61
C ALA A 641 -28.97 51.04 16.11
N GLN A 642 -28.80 49.78 15.79
CA GLN A 642 -28.64 49.33 14.39
C GLN A 642 -29.90 49.53 13.55
N PHE A 643 -31.07 49.38 14.15
CA PHE A 643 -32.33 49.65 13.50
C PHE A 643 -32.49 51.13 13.17
N LYS A 644 -32.15 52.06 14.12
CA LYS A 644 -32.19 53.51 13.87
C LYS A 644 -31.20 53.95 12.81
N ALA A 645 -29.96 53.41 12.85
CA ALA A 645 -28.96 53.68 11.82
C ALA A 645 -29.44 53.24 10.41
N ALA A 646 -30.09 52.07 10.30
CA ALA A 646 -30.66 51.60 9.06
C ALA A 646 -31.83 52.44 8.58
N LEU A 647 -32.67 52.96 9.49
CA LEU A 647 -33.74 53.88 9.13
C LEU A 647 -33.23 55.20 8.51
N ASP A 648 -32.23 55.78 9.12
CA ASP A 648 -31.63 57.05 8.67
C ASP A 648 -30.87 56.85 7.32
N GLU A 649 -30.15 55.72 7.14
CA GLU A 649 -29.43 55.38 5.90
C GLU A 649 -30.38 55.18 4.70
N TYR A 650 -31.49 54.49 4.86
CA TYR A 650 -32.43 54.25 3.79
C TYR A 650 -33.40 55.43 3.55
N GLU A 651 -33.53 56.37 4.52
CA GLU A 651 -34.20 57.64 4.33
C GLU A 651 -33.34 58.58 3.46
N GLU A 652 -32.02 58.62 3.67
CA GLU A 652 -31.07 59.33 2.82
C GLU A 652 -31.03 58.79 1.38
N LEU A 653 -31.22 57.51 1.21
CA LEU A 653 -31.28 56.85 -0.09
C LEU A 653 -32.62 57.02 -0.80
N ASN A 654 -33.61 57.75 -0.23
CA ASN A 654 -34.96 57.96 -0.76
C ASN A 654 -35.73 56.67 -1.06
N VAL A 655 -35.49 55.59 -0.30
CA VAL A 655 -36.22 54.33 -0.45
C VAL A 655 -37.53 54.33 0.34
N TRP A 656 -37.49 54.98 1.50
CA TRP A 656 -38.64 55.22 2.33
C TRP A 656 -38.61 56.60 2.96
N GLN A 657 -39.78 57.08 3.39
CA GLN A 657 -39.89 58.34 4.18
C GLN A 657 -40.40 57.99 5.57
N VAL A 658 -39.79 58.62 6.57
CA VAL A 658 -40.22 58.53 7.95
C VAL A 658 -41.08 59.77 8.27
N ASN A 659 -42.26 59.59 8.86
CA ASN A 659 -43.13 60.67 9.25
C ASN A 659 -42.44 61.60 10.30
N GLN A 660 -42.74 62.87 10.31
CA GLN A 660 -42.19 63.87 11.27
C GLN A 660 -42.32 63.48 12.74
N GLY A 661 -43.33 62.65 13.08
CA GLY A 661 -43.51 62.02 14.40
C GLY A 661 -42.73 60.75 14.64
N ARG A 662 -41.90 60.28 13.70
CA ARG A 662 -41.18 58.97 13.74
C ARG A 662 -42.06 57.79 14.20
N THR A 663 -43.27 57.71 13.69
CA THR A 663 -44.23 56.67 14.05
C THR A 663 -44.47 55.68 12.92
N ARG A 664 -44.29 56.10 11.66
CA ARG A 664 -44.59 55.28 10.46
C ARG A 664 -43.49 55.45 9.39
N ILE A 665 -43.22 54.34 8.71
CA ILE A 665 -42.35 54.26 7.52
C ILE A 665 -43.23 54.13 6.32
N THR A 666 -43.07 54.96 5.32
CA THR A 666 -43.80 54.92 4.05
C THR A 666 -42.82 54.61 2.92
N PHE A 667 -43.08 53.58 2.15
CA PHE A 667 -42.24 53.27 0.99
C PHE A 667 -42.59 54.18 -0.16
N ILE A 668 -41.58 54.71 -0.86
CA ILE A 668 -41.71 55.64 -1.99
C ILE A 668 -42.01 54.87 -3.29
#